data_aee4875ecd22423115ec7a0edb4c4d25
#
_entry.id   aee4875ecd22423115ec7a0edb4c4d25
#
_cell.length_a   1.000
_cell.length_b   1.000
_cell.length_c   1.000
_cell.angle_alpha   90.00
_cell.angle_beta   90.00
_cell.angle_gamma   90.00
#
_symmetry.space_group_name_H-M   'P 1'
#
loop_
_entity.id
_entity.type
_entity.pdbx_description
1 polymer ?
#
loop_
_entity_poly.entity_id
_entity_poly.type
_entity_poly.pdbx_seq_one_letter_code
_entity_poly.pdbx_strand_id
1 'polypeptide(L)'
;MKRVLLTGANGFLGTQIARQLISKPEIKIITIIRAKNKSNALERLKRAWYDWPELIESLQDKVEVLPGDITKKNLGLNEDDFKKVVSNLSHIIHTAADLRLHTPLEELRKTNLQGTRNLIKIAHQATKNSHFEGFSHISTAYVAGKRDGIIREDELSGKDGFWSNYEESKYEAEQTVRESGLPFVIFRPGMIVGDSKTGEIKTFNTIYALLRLYLTGKLRLIPTSPFLIMNMVPVDYVASAVSNLTFNPQVSGKTFHLTTPHSNLPNIRELLEEVHKWAITELDVKLPHPIFIPISLIVRKLSSFARKDNTRGIFNILITLAPYLDENRVFNQDNIREYWQPCPLDWKEYLPNLLNFAVYHGFFHRSERTVHEQVLYRLKSRSYPVKYYDVIDGKPRNKPVDRLENDIIAALNSLKVMKLEKGDRVAIVGFNSTRYLTVEVAVGLLGAVSVPLYYTSPPVEIENILKACQAKVLFIGSSHLMKRLNELDLELEMISFCREDQKIPETVLPWQKFLENGKNSKINPENIQAPVEFNELATIRYTSGTTGKPKGVSFNHHHLVWMAESMASLPPWKDRNSDVRYLSFLPMNHVVEGILGTFSPYYAPASIKIYFLENFHDLAISLPKVKPTIFFSVPRFYEKLWKILKSSFWGGHCLHMKEGILKTILKPLIKRSFLRKAGLNHCAQLIVGSATSSSQMINDYHDFGIEIHNAYGLTEAPLVTLNRKGKNKIGTVGEPLPETKIRTDEDGEILVKGPQVTRGYFKTDSNPPMEDGWLKTGDLGYLTSEGSLVITGRKKELIINSYGKSIDPLRIEALLRDTPGVNEVMLVGEGKPYLSSLLWADSDYNPEKISKSINEFNNHLSHPEQVKKWVILSDDLSINGGELTANMKLKRKIITKRYQNVIDSIYIKNPNNYLKKPENLILHFGHEEADDGI
;
A
#
# COMPACT_ATOMS: atom_id res chain seq x y z
N MET A 1 9.58 42.46 -5.42
CA MET A 1 9.21 41.06 -5.36
C MET A 1 9.46 40.44 -6.72
N LYS A 2 10.34 39.44 -6.81
CA LYS A 2 10.70 38.77 -8.08
C LYS A 2 9.64 37.73 -8.44
N ARG A 3 9.15 37.78 -9.69
CA ARG A 3 8.20 36.76 -10.20
C ARG A 3 8.94 35.77 -11.10
N VAL A 4 8.93 34.51 -10.72
CA VAL A 4 9.68 33.46 -11.36
C VAL A 4 8.74 32.47 -12.03
N LEU A 5 8.85 32.30 -13.35
CA LEU A 5 8.16 31.22 -14.05
C LEU A 5 8.95 29.93 -13.94
N LEU A 6 8.49 28.99 -13.12
CA LEU A 6 9.07 27.66 -12.95
C LEU A 6 8.28 26.63 -13.77
N THR A 7 8.86 26.11 -14.84
CA THR A 7 8.27 25.01 -15.60
C THR A 7 8.72 23.67 -15.03
N GLY A 8 7.87 22.64 -15.11
CA GLY A 8 8.21 21.32 -14.56
C GLY A 8 8.17 21.25 -13.03
N ALA A 9 7.46 22.16 -12.35
CA ALA A 9 7.34 22.24 -10.89
C ALA A 9 6.77 20.96 -10.25
N ASN A 10 5.99 20.16 -10.98
CA ASN A 10 5.50 18.87 -10.56
C ASN A 10 6.47 17.70 -10.85
N GLY A 11 7.62 17.96 -11.50
CA GLY A 11 8.69 16.98 -11.70
C GLY A 11 9.63 16.87 -10.50
N PHE A 12 10.54 15.88 -10.51
CA PHE A 12 11.46 15.61 -9.41
C PHE A 12 12.33 16.83 -9.04
N LEU A 13 13.15 17.31 -9.98
CA LEU A 13 14.02 18.48 -9.76
C LEU A 13 13.21 19.76 -9.55
N GLY A 14 12.14 19.98 -10.34
CA GLY A 14 11.32 21.18 -10.22
C GLY A 14 10.64 21.32 -8.86
N THR A 15 10.22 20.21 -8.24
CA THR A 15 9.70 20.20 -6.87
C THR A 15 10.77 20.63 -5.87
N GLN A 16 12.00 20.13 -5.97
CA GLN A 16 13.08 20.49 -5.05
C GLN A 16 13.52 21.96 -5.22
N ILE A 17 13.52 22.45 -6.47
CA ILE A 17 13.76 23.89 -6.72
C ILE A 17 12.63 24.73 -6.12
N ALA A 18 11.35 24.33 -6.29
CA ALA A 18 10.23 25.05 -5.69
C ALA A 18 10.36 25.15 -4.17
N ARG A 19 10.78 24.07 -3.48
CA ARG A 19 11.05 24.07 -2.02
C ARG A 19 12.10 25.10 -1.61
N GLN A 20 13.18 25.22 -2.40
CA GLN A 20 14.21 26.21 -2.15
C GLN A 20 13.71 27.65 -2.40
N LEU A 21 12.88 27.85 -3.40
CA LEU A 21 12.37 29.18 -3.78
C LEU A 21 11.33 29.72 -2.79
N ILE A 22 10.43 28.88 -2.26
CA ILE A 22 9.40 29.34 -1.31
C ILE A 22 9.99 29.80 0.03
N SER A 23 11.19 29.35 0.39
CA SER A 23 11.90 29.82 1.57
C SER A 23 12.41 31.28 1.44
N LYS A 24 12.45 31.82 0.21
CA LYS A 24 12.90 33.18 -0.08
C LYS A 24 11.68 34.12 -0.08
N PRO A 25 11.58 35.09 0.86
CA PRO A 25 10.38 35.92 1.01
C PRO A 25 10.12 36.86 -0.20
N GLU A 26 11.17 37.22 -0.91
CA GLU A 26 11.09 38.12 -2.06
C GLU A 26 10.64 37.46 -3.36
N ILE A 27 10.43 36.14 -3.37
CA ILE A 27 10.10 35.34 -4.58
C ILE A 27 8.63 34.95 -4.61
N LYS A 28 7.99 35.16 -5.75
CA LYS A 28 6.72 34.50 -6.13
C LYS A 28 6.91 33.58 -7.32
N ILE A 29 6.37 32.40 -7.25
CA ILE A 29 6.45 31.37 -8.28
C ILE A 29 5.18 31.41 -9.13
N ILE A 30 5.33 31.40 -10.44
CA ILE A 30 4.27 31.07 -11.39
C ILE A 30 4.64 29.71 -11.96
N THR A 31 3.70 28.77 -11.99
CA THR A 31 3.95 27.49 -12.61
C THR A 31 2.87 27.09 -13.61
N ILE A 32 3.29 26.45 -14.69
CA ILE A 32 2.41 25.96 -15.75
C ILE A 32 2.32 24.46 -15.66
N ILE A 33 1.11 23.97 -15.44
CA ILE A 33 0.81 22.55 -15.30
C ILE A 33 -0.11 22.11 -16.45
N ARG A 34 0.26 21.03 -17.13
CA ARG A 34 -0.54 20.48 -18.23
C ARG A 34 -1.87 19.96 -17.70
N ALA A 35 -2.96 20.69 -17.96
CA ALA A 35 -4.31 20.40 -17.48
C ALA A 35 -5.36 21.05 -18.38
N LYS A 36 -6.63 20.61 -18.22
CA LYS A 36 -7.76 21.17 -19.00
C LYS A 36 -8.22 22.53 -18.46
N ASN A 37 -8.13 22.74 -17.16
CA ASN A 37 -8.55 23.95 -16.46
C ASN A 37 -7.71 24.19 -15.19
N LYS A 38 -7.94 25.30 -14.51
CA LYS A 38 -7.18 25.70 -13.31
C LYS A 38 -7.36 24.75 -12.13
N SER A 39 -8.56 24.22 -11.93
CA SER A 39 -8.82 23.24 -10.86
C SER A 39 -7.99 21.97 -11.07
N ASN A 40 -8.02 21.39 -12.27
CA ASN A 40 -7.22 20.19 -12.57
C ASN A 40 -5.70 20.45 -12.50
N ALA A 41 -5.25 21.68 -12.85
CA ALA A 41 -3.84 22.05 -12.71
C ALA A 41 -3.42 22.05 -11.23
N LEU A 42 -4.25 22.66 -10.39
CA LEU A 42 -4.02 22.75 -8.94
C LEU A 42 -4.05 21.36 -8.29
N GLU A 43 -5.07 20.54 -8.58
CA GLU A 43 -5.17 19.16 -8.09
C GLU A 43 -3.92 18.34 -8.44
N ARG A 44 -3.49 18.45 -9.70
CA ARG A 44 -2.30 17.74 -10.19
C ARG A 44 -1.03 18.18 -9.49
N LEU A 45 -0.89 19.46 -9.21
CA LEU A 45 0.27 20.00 -8.49
C LEU A 45 0.22 19.59 -7.00
N LYS A 46 -0.92 19.68 -6.35
CA LYS A 46 -1.12 19.23 -4.97
C LYS A 46 -0.80 17.75 -4.79
N ARG A 47 -1.19 16.90 -5.75
CA ARG A 47 -0.81 15.48 -5.74
C ARG A 47 0.70 15.30 -5.85
N ALA A 48 1.36 16.06 -6.71
CA ALA A 48 2.81 16.01 -6.87
C ALA A 48 3.58 16.52 -5.65
N TRP A 49 3.00 17.44 -4.89
CA TRP A 49 3.57 18.10 -3.73
C TRP A 49 3.04 17.59 -2.39
N TYR A 50 2.25 16.52 -2.41
CA TYR A 50 1.55 16.03 -1.22
C TYR A 50 2.47 15.75 -0.02
N ASP A 51 3.68 15.25 -0.27
CA ASP A 51 4.66 14.90 0.76
C ASP A 51 5.37 16.11 1.40
N TRP A 52 5.12 17.31 0.87
CA TRP A 52 5.75 18.55 1.32
C TRP A 52 4.69 19.57 1.74
N PRO A 53 4.25 19.53 3.03
CA PRO A 53 3.23 20.46 3.55
C PRO A 53 3.55 21.92 3.29
N GLU A 54 4.82 22.31 3.39
CA GLU A 54 5.29 23.66 3.12
C GLU A 54 5.01 24.15 1.69
N LEU A 55 5.06 23.22 0.70
CA LEU A 55 4.68 23.54 -0.67
C LEU A 55 3.16 23.68 -0.83
N ILE A 56 2.39 22.84 -0.15
CA ILE A 56 0.92 22.92 -0.17
C ILE A 56 0.43 24.24 0.44
N GLU A 57 1.01 24.66 1.56
CA GLU A 57 0.70 25.94 2.22
C GLU A 57 1.04 27.11 1.32
N SER A 58 2.17 27.05 0.61
CA SER A 58 2.63 28.11 -0.30
C SER A 58 1.69 28.39 -1.48
N LEU A 59 0.78 27.46 -1.80
CA LEU A 59 -0.25 27.65 -2.85
C LEU A 59 -1.28 28.75 -2.50
N GLN A 60 -1.33 29.20 -1.25
CA GLN A 60 -2.24 30.25 -0.82
C GLN A 60 -1.76 31.65 -1.22
N ASP A 61 -0.44 31.89 -1.18
CA ASP A 61 0.12 33.24 -1.29
C ASP A 61 1.36 33.38 -2.20
N LYS A 62 2.21 32.32 -2.27
CA LYS A 62 3.50 32.38 -2.98
C LYS A 62 3.51 31.72 -4.35
N VAL A 63 2.59 30.80 -4.64
CA VAL A 63 2.60 30.01 -5.88
C VAL A 63 1.31 30.17 -6.65
N GLU A 64 1.41 30.74 -7.85
CA GLU A 64 0.31 30.86 -8.81
C GLU A 64 0.36 29.69 -9.81
N VAL A 65 -0.75 28.95 -9.92
CA VAL A 65 -0.86 27.75 -10.78
C VAL A 65 -1.74 28.05 -11.98
N LEU A 66 -1.19 27.87 -13.18
CA LEU A 66 -1.88 28.10 -14.43
C LEU A 66 -1.98 26.81 -15.26
N PRO A 67 -3.15 26.51 -15.85
CA PRO A 67 -3.30 25.41 -16.79
C PRO A 67 -2.66 25.81 -18.13
N GLY A 68 -1.75 24.96 -18.65
CA GLY A 68 -1.10 25.26 -19.91
C GLY A 68 -0.23 24.10 -20.40
N ASP A 69 0.41 24.31 -21.54
CA ASP A 69 1.32 23.34 -22.16
C ASP A 69 2.46 24.06 -22.88
N ILE A 70 3.69 23.88 -22.46
CA ILE A 70 4.87 24.53 -23.02
C ILE A 70 5.07 24.22 -24.52
N THR A 71 4.51 23.15 -25.03
CA THR A 71 4.59 22.75 -26.45
C THR A 71 3.68 23.63 -27.35
N LYS A 72 2.72 24.34 -26.76
CA LYS A 72 1.75 25.18 -27.48
C LYS A 72 2.20 26.63 -27.58
N LYS A 73 1.70 27.33 -28.60
CA LYS A 73 1.88 28.81 -28.74
C LYS A 73 1.33 29.50 -27.48
N ASN A 74 2.03 30.51 -26.97
CA ASN A 74 1.70 31.22 -25.74
C ASN A 74 1.49 30.27 -24.51
N LEU A 75 2.18 29.13 -24.52
CA LEU A 75 2.06 28.04 -23.50
C LEU A 75 0.63 27.49 -23.36
N GLY A 76 -0.24 27.68 -24.33
CA GLY A 76 -1.65 27.30 -24.28
C GLY A 76 -2.48 28.10 -23.27
N LEU A 77 -1.98 29.24 -22.79
CA LEU A 77 -2.68 30.12 -21.88
C LEU A 77 -3.74 30.94 -22.63
N ASN A 78 -4.80 31.37 -21.96
CA ASN A 78 -5.71 32.40 -22.45
C ASN A 78 -5.01 33.77 -22.46
N GLU A 79 -5.61 34.75 -23.12
CA GLU A 79 -4.98 36.09 -23.31
C GLU A 79 -4.70 36.82 -22.00
N ASP A 80 -5.59 36.71 -21.02
CA ASP A 80 -5.48 37.42 -19.76
C ASP A 80 -4.37 36.84 -18.89
N ASP A 81 -4.35 35.50 -18.73
CA ASP A 81 -3.28 34.81 -18.01
C ASP A 81 -1.92 35.02 -18.70
N PHE A 82 -1.90 35.03 -20.03
CA PHE A 82 -0.68 35.27 -20.78
C PHE A 82 -0.14 36.70 -20.55
N LYS A 83 -1.00 37.72 -20.68
CA LYS A 83 -0.64 39.14 -20.40
C LYS A 83 -0.14 39.30 -18.97
N LYS A 84 -0.82 38.65 -17.99
CA LYS A 84 -0.46 38.70 -16.58
C LYS A 84 0.90 38.05 -16.30
N VAL A 85 1.24 36.95 -16.99
CA VAL A 85 2.56 36.31 -16.90
C VAL A 85 3.64 37.24 -17.44
N VAL A 86 3.46 37.77 -18.66
CA VAL A 86 4.49 38.54 -19.36
C VAL A 86 4.73 39.94 -18.72
N SER A 87 3.68 40.59 -18.17
CA SER A 87 3.78 41.95 -17.65
C SER A 87 4.70 42.14 -16.44
N ASN A 88 4.92 41.09 -15.63
CA ASN A 88 5.66 41.20 -14.38
C ASN A 88 6.69 40.07 -14.17
N LEU A 89 7.14 39.44 -15.24
CA LEU A 89 8.06 38.30 -15.20
C LEU A 89 9.52 38.78 -15.04
N SER A 90 10.20 38.37 -13.98
CA SER A 90 11.62 38.69 -13.78
C SER A 90 12.56 37.56 -14.23
N HIS A 91 12.18 36.30 -13.98
CA HIS A 91 13.03 35.13 -14.29
C HIS A 91 12.20 33.95 -14.83
N ILE A 92 12.84 33.15 -15.66
CA ILE A 92 12.35 31.82 -16.05
C ILE A 92 13.34 30.78 -15.54
N ILE A 93 12.84 29.73 -14.85
CA ILE A 93 13.59 28.52 -14.54
C ILE A 93 12.95 27.38 -15.30
N HIS A 94 13.62 26.91 -16.34
CA HIS A 94 13.09 25.90 -17.26
C HIS A 94 13.63 24.50 -16.95
N THR A 95 12.84 23.71 -16.17
CA THR A 95 13.18 22.32 -15.83
C THR A 95 12.36 21.29 -16.60
N ALA A 96 11.27 21.70 -17.26
CA ALA A 96 10.40 20.78 -17.98
C ALA A 96 11.11 20.17 -19.18
N ALA A 97 11.21 18.85 -19.21
CA ALA A 97 11.81 18.09 -20.30
C ALA A 97 11.18 16.72 -20.44
N ASP A 98 11.24 16.14 -21.64
CA ASP A 98 10.97 14.72 -21.88
C ASP A 98 12.30 13.96 -21.79
N LEU A 99 12.40 13.05 -20.83
CA LEU A 99 13.62 12.30 -20.48
C LEU A 99 13.69 10.90 -21.09
N ARG A 100 12.74 10.52 -21.95
CA ARG A 100 12.63 9.17 -22.53
C ARG A 100 13.70 8.92 -23.56
N LEU A 101 14.74 8.15 -23.25
CA LEU A 101 15.93 7.91 -24.07
C LEU A 101 15.64 7.26 -25.44
N HIS A 102 14.58 6.42 -25.54
CA HIS A 102 14.26 5.65 -26.75
C HIS A 102 13.12 6.25 -27.59
N THR A 103 12.63 7.43 -27.23
CA THR A 103 11.60 8.12 -28.01
C THR A 103 12.18 8.70 -29.31
N PRO A 104 11.45 8.68 -30.42
CA PRO A 104 11.88 9.31 -31.65
C PRO A 104 12.24 10.79 -31.44
N LEU A 105 13.30 11.25 -32.08
CA LEU A 105 13.83 12.62 -31.93
C LEU A 105 12.76 13.69 -32.15
N GLU A 106 11.93 13.54 -33.20
CA GLU A 106 10.85 14.47 -33.51
C GLU A 106 9.81 14.62 -32.39
N GLU A 107 9.57 13.55 -31.64
CA GLU A 107 8.66 13.61 -30.48
C GLU A 107 9.31 14.33 -29.30
N LEU A 108 10.60 14.07 -29.03
CA LEU A 108 11.37 14.77 -28.00
C LEU A 108 11.51 16.26 -28.31
N ARG A 109 11.74 16.63 -29.57
CA ARG A 109 11.82 18.02 -30.04
C ARG A 109 10.56 18.83 -29.71
N LYS A 110 9.37 18.21 -29.69
CA LYS A 110 8.13 18.91 -29.29
C LYS A 110 8.22 19.50 -27.89
N THR A 111 8.74 18.75 -26.94
CA THR A 111 8.87 19.22 -25.54
C THR A 111 10.20 19.96 -25.32
N ASN A 112 11.32 19.34 -25.67
CA ASN A 112 12.64 19.83 -25.30
C ASN A 112 13.07 21.04 -26.12
N LEU A 113 12.84 21.05 -27.43
CA LEU A 113 13.24 22.14 -28.30
C LEU A 113 12.11 23.16 -28.49
N GLN A 114 10.92 22.74 -28.95
CA GLN A 114 9.82 23.66 -29.19
C GLN A 114 9.30 24.33 -27.92
N GLY A 115 9.26 23.55 -26.80
CA GLY A 115 8.93 24.11 -25.49
C GLY A 115 9.91 25.22 -25.07
N THR A 116 11.21 24.99 -25.24
CA THR A 116 12.26 25.98 -24.97
C THR A 116 12.09 27.23 -25.87
N ARG A 117 11.85 27.05 -27.16
CA ARG A 117 11.59 28.16 -28.11
C ARG A 117 10.38 29.00 -27.72
N ASN A 118 9.31 28.36 -27.23
CA ASN A 118 8.11 29.06 -26.76
C ASN A 118 8.40 29.91 -25.52
N LEU A 119 9.19 29.38 -24.57
CA LEU A 119 9.61 30.13 -23.37
C LEU A 119 10.56 31.31 -23.71
N ILE A 120 11.47 31.16 -24.65
CA ILE A 120 12.31 32.25 -25.15
C ILE A 120 11.47 33.37 -25.74
N LYS A 121 10.41 33.07 -26.51
CA LYS A 121 9.47 34.09 -27.03
C LYS A 121 8.78 34.85 -25.91
N ILE A 122 8.40 34.16 -24.81
CA ILE A 122 7.82 34.81 -23.64
C ILE A 122 8.84 35.72 -22.94
N ALA A 123 10.08 35.26 -22.78
CA ALA A 123 11.15 36.04 -22.18
C ALA A 123 11.40 37.31 -22.98
N HIS A 124 11.43 37.24 -24.33
CA HIS A 124 11.55 38.44 -25.19
C HIS A 124 10.38 39.42 -25.06
N GLN A 125 9.16 38.90 -24.88
CA GLN A 125 8.00 39.77 -24.63
C GLN A 125 8.08 40.40 -23.24
N ALA A 126 8.50 39.66 -22.22
CA ALA A 126 8.71 40.17 -20.87
C ALA A 126 9.81 41.27 -20.86
N THR A 127 10.90 41.10 -21.62
CA THR A 127 11.95 42.14 -21.77
C THR A 127 11.40 43.46 -22.29
N LYS A 128 10.36 43.42 -23.16
CA LYS A 128 9.72 44.65 -23.69
C LYS A 128 8.79 45.34 -22.69
N ASN A 129 8.19 44.58 -21.80
CA ASN A 129 7.09 45.02 -20.91
C ASN A 129 7.51 45.13 -19.43
N SER A 130 8.63 44.56 -19.03
CA SER A 130 9.12 44.47 -17.64
C SER A 130 10.64 44.34 -17.60
N HIS A 131 11.21 44.41 -16.41
CA HIS A 131 12.63 44.13 -16.17
C HIS A 131 12.86 42.61 -16.08
N PHE A 132 12.98 41.96 -17.25
CA PHE A 132 13.38 40.57 -17.32
C PHE A 132 14.88 40.42 -17.04
N GLU A 133 15.23 39.69 -15.99
CA GLU A 133 16.61 39.61 -15.46
C GLU A 133 17.35 38.34 -15.91
N GLY A 134 16.65 37.20 -16.14
CA GLY A 134 17.37 35.99 -16.52
C GLY A 134 16.54 34.76 -16.92
N PHE A 135 17.13 33.99 -17.81
CA PHE A 135 16.61 32.70 -18.30
C PHE A 135 17.54 31.55 -17.81
N SER A 136 17.10 30.81 -16.83
CA SER A 136 17.80 29.63 -16.33
C SER A 136 17.35 28.37 -17.05
N HIS A 137 18.25 27.74 -17.81
CA HIS A 137 17.97 26.52 -18.57
C HIS A 137 18.61 25.30 -17.91
N ILE A 138 17.81 24.31 -17.53
CA ILE A 138 18.33 23.01 -17.07
C ILE A 138 18.60 22.14 -18.29
N SER A 139 19.87 22.01 -18.62
CA SER A 139 20.41 21.14 -19.67
C SER A 139 20.82 19.78 -19.06
N THR A 140 21.88 19.18 -19.53
CA THR A 140 22.51 17.97 -18.98
C THR A 140 24.02 18.00 -19.33
N ALA A 141 24.86 17.43 -18.48
CA ALA A 141 26.27 17.24 -18.79
C ALA A 141 26.49 16.38 -20.06
N TYR A 142 25.51 15.55 -20.38
CA TYR A 142 25.55 14.62 -21.52
C TYR A 142 25.29 15.26 -22.89
N VAL A 143 25.06 16.60 -22.97
CA VAL A 143 25.12 17.32 -24.27
C VAL A 143 26.51 17.28 -24.89
N ALA A 144 27.51 16.85 -24.13
CA ALA A 144 28.83 16.53 -24.63
C ALA A 144 28.81 15.46 -25.77
N GLY A 145 27.77 14.66 -25.87
CA GLY A 145 27.65 13.63 -26.92
C GLY A 145 28.70 12.54 -26.76
N LYS A 146 29.32 12.10 -27.86
CA LYS A 146 30.33 11.05 -27.90
C LYS A 146 31.76 11.55 -27.66
N ARG A 147 31.93 12.78 -27.12
CA ARG A 147 33.26 13.31 -26.82
C ARG A 147 33.85 12.65 -25.57
N ASP A 148 35.15 12.36 -25.64
CA ASP A 148 35.97 11.89 -24.53
C ASP A 148 36.90 12.99 -23.96
N GLY A 149 37.51 12.72 -22.80
CA GLY A 149 38.47 13.61 -22.16
C GLY A 149 37.80 14.75 -21.34
N ILE A 150 38.45 15.88 -21.29
CA ILE A 150 37.97 17.04 -20.49
C ILE A 150 36.90 17.81 -21.27
N ILE A 151 35.70 17.87 -20.72
CA ILE A 151 34.59 18.65 -21.23
C ILE A 151 34.51 19.99 -20.46
N ARG A 152 34.66 21.11 -21.16
CA ARG A 152 34.63 22.44 -20.54
C ARG A 152 33.19 22.97 -20.45
N GLU A 153 32.95 23.88 -19.50
CA GLU A 153 31.60 24.45 -19.24
C GLU A 153 31.16 25.37 -20.37
N ASP A 154 32.08 26.10 -21.01
CA ASP A 154 31.80 27.02 -22.11
C ASP A 154 31.61 26.32 -23.47
N GLU A 155 32.05 25.08 -23.60
CA GLU A 155 31.97 24.34 -24.87
C GLU A 155 30.59 23.75 -25.13
N LEU A 156 30.14 23.87 -26.36
CA LEU A 156 28.96 23.17 -26.89
C LEU A 156 29.28 22.70 -28.31
N SER A 157 29.48 21.40 -28.52
CA SER A 157 29.81 20.81 -29.84
C SER A 157 29.04 19.53 -30.08
N GLY A 158 28.38 19.43 -31.25
CA GLY A 158 27.69 18.23 -31.71
C GLY A 158 28.48 17.43 -32.76
N LYS A 159 29.78 17.77 -33.00
CA LYS A 159 30.56 17.20 -34.10
C LYS A 159 30.75 15.69 -34.03
N ASP A 160 30.87 15.14 -32.79
CA ASP A 160 31.11 13.72 -32.60
C ASP A 160 29.81 12.91 -32.51
N GLY A 161 28.66 13.58 -32.62
CA GLY A 161 27.33 12.98 -32.52
C GLY A 161 26.92 12.65 -31.09
N PHE A 162 25.75 12.03 -30.96
CA PHE A 162 25.11 11.76 -29.67
C PHE A 162 24.87 10.26 -29.50
N TRP A 163 24.80 9.79 -28.24
CA TRP A 163 24.42 8.43 -27.92
C TRP A 163 22.91 8.21 -27.92
N SER A 164 22.13 9.24 -27.65
CA SER A 164 20.68 9.16 -27.56
C SER A 164 20.00 10.38 -28.19
N ASN A 165 18.77 10.18 -28.69
CA ASN A 165 17.92 11.26 -29.18
C ASN A 165 17.61 12.31 -28.08
N TYR A 166 17.64 11.90 -26.82
CA TYR A 166 17.48 12.81 -25.68
C TYR A 166 18.64 13.82 -25.62
N GLU A 167 19.89 13.35 -25.69
CA GLU A 167 21.08 14.22 -25.68
C GLU A 167 21.04 15.22 -26.83
N GLU A 168 20.72 14.77 -28.03
CA GLU A 168 20.61 15.60 -29.22
C GLU A 168 19.53 16.66 -29.05
N SER A 169 18.35 16.29 -28.56
CA SER A 169 17.27 17.26 -28.32
C SER A 169 17.61 18.30 -27.25
N LYS A 170 18.40 17.93 -26.23
CA LYS A 170 18.89 18.87 -25.19
C LYS A 170 20.00 19.77 -25.71
N TYR A 171 20.89 19.25 -26.57
CA TYR A 171 21.90 20.02 -27.27
C TYR A 171 21.25 21.12 -28.11
N GLU A 172 20.27 20.79 -28.98
CA GLU A 172 19.54 21.75 -29.81
C GLU A 172 18.81 22.81 -28.98
N ALA A 173 18.22 22.43 -27.85
CA ALA A 173 17.58 23.35 -26.94
C ALA A 173 18.59 24.31 -26.28
N GLU A 174 19.72 23.83 -25.83
CA GLU A 174 20.78 24.64 -25.24
C GLU A 174 21.36 25.61 -26.28
N GLN A 175 21.62 25.18 -27.51
CA GLN A 175 22.06 26.04 -28.62
C GLN A 175 21.06 27.16 -28.82
N THR A 176 19.77 26.84 -28.89
CA THR A 176 18.69 27.85 -29.06
C THR A 176 18.69 28.89 -27.90
N VAL A 177 19.00 28.50 -26.68
CA VAL A 177 19.12 29.45 -25.55
C VAL A 177 20.35 30.34 -25.71
N ARG A 178 21.50 29.80 -26.09
CA ARG A 178 22.73 30.58 -26.32
C ARG A 178 22.57 31.63 -27.45
N GLU A 179 21.85 31.28 -28.51
CA GLU A 179 21.57 32.14 -29.65
C GLU A 179 20.41 33.12 -29.40
N SER A 180 19.71 33.04 -28.25
CA SER A 180 18.51 33.83 -28.01
C SER A 180 18.73 35.32 -27.78
N GLY A 181 19.94 35.77 -27.47
CA GLY A 181 20.21 37.13 -27.08
C GLY A 181 19.66 37.57 -25.71
N LEU A 182 19.10 36.63 -24.93
CA LEU A 182 18.59 36.87 -23.58
C LEU A 182 19.72 36.75 -22.53
N PRO A 183 19.63 37.40 -21.37
CA PRO A 183 20.49 37.05 -20.24
C PRO A 183 20.15 35.63 -19.82
N PHE A 184 21.10 34.69 -19.93
CA PHE A 184 20.85 33.29 -19.61
C PHE A 184 21.87 32.71 -18.63
N VAL A 185 21.47 31.66 -17.93
CA VAL A 185 22.34 30.74 -17.16
C VAL A 185 21.98 29.31 -17.55
N ILE A 186 23.00 28.49 -17.86
CA ILE A 186 22.78 27.10 -18.25
C ILE A 186 23.35 26.19 -17.16
N PHE A 187 22.53 25.25 -16.71
CA PHE A 187 22.93 24.24 -15.73
C PHE A 187 22.99 22.88 -16.40
N ARG A 188 24.12 22.21 -16.32
CA ARG A 188 24.37 20.87 -16.85
C ARG A 188 24.57 19.86 -15.71
N PRO A 189 23.51 19.36 -15.12
CA PRO A 189 23.64 18.32 -14.10
C PRO A 189 24.16 17.01 -14.70
N GLY A 190 24.91 16.24 -13.88
CA GLY A 190 25.21 14.83 -14.12
C GLY A 190 23.97 13.95 -13.91
N MET A 191 24.19 12.68 -13.57
CA MET A 191 23.10 11.78 -13.22
C MET A 191 22.54 12.15 -11.84
N ILE A 192 21.38 12.82 -11.83
CA ILE A 192 20.76 13.24 -10.58
C ILE A 192 20.23 11.98 -9.84
N VAL A 193 20.67 11.80 -8.60
CA VAL A 193 20.21 10.77 -7.66
C VAL A 193 19.29 11.38 -6.59
N GLY A 194 18.81 10.57 -5.65
CA GLY A 194 17.97 11.03 -4.55
C GLY A 194 18.61 12.10 -3.67
N ASP A 195 17.83 12.61 -2.74
CA ASP A 195 18.29 13.55 -1.70
C ASP A 195 19.39 12.92 -0.86
N SER A 196 20.46 13.68 -0.58
CA SER A 196 21.63 13.14 0.10
C SER A 196 21.35 12.67 1.53
N LYS A 197 20.37 13.28 2.22
CA LYS A 197 20.06 13.00 3.62
C LYS A 197 18.96 11.95 3.77
N THR A 198 17.94 11.99 2.94
CA THR A 198 16.75 11.13 3.02
C THR A 198 16.77 9.98 2.03
N GLY A 199 17.59 10.07 0.98
CA GLY A 199 17.58 9.14 -0.16
C GLY A 199 16.39 9.32 -1.09
N GLU A 200 15.48 10.25 -0.80
CA GLU A 200 14.21 10.40 -1.50
C GLU A 200 14.38 10.73 -2.98
N ILE A 201 13.67 9.97 -3.82
CA ILE A 201 13.58 10.18 -5.27
C ILE A 201 12.17 9.86 -5.76
N LYS A 202 11.62 10.70 -6.62
CA LYS A 202 10.29 10.45 -7.22
C LYS A 202 10.29 9.34 -8.27
N THR A 203 11.38 9.24 -9.01
CA THR A 203 11.49 8.32 -10.15
C THR A 203 12.84 7.64 -10.11
N PHE A 204 12.86 6.33 -9.89
CA PHE A 204 14.09 5.57 -9.95
C PHE A 204 14.66 5.56 -11.36
N ASN A 205 15.74 6.30 -11.56
CA ASN A 205 16.41 6.42 -12.85
C ASN A 205 17.35 5.24 -13.15
N THR A 206 18.11 5.41 -14.18
CA THR A 206 19.03 4.45 -14.80
C THR A 206 19.92 3.67 -13.81
N ILE A 207 20.54 4.35 -12.84
CA ILE A 207 21.42 3.70 -11.86
C ILE A 207 20.65 2.80 -10.91
N TYR A 208 19.45 3.20 -10.48
CA TYR A 208 18.62 2.39 -9.60
C TYR A 208 18.17 1.09 -10.27
N ALA A 209 17.98 1.10 -11.58
CA ALA A 209 17.67 -0.11 -12.35
C ALA A 209 18.84 -1.11 -12.31
N LEU A 210 20.08 -0.62 -12.47
CA LEU A 210 21.30 -1.42 -12.35
C LEU A 210 21.46 -2.00 -10.94
N LEU A 211 21.35 -1.14 -9.92
CA LEU A 211 21.46 -1.53 -8.51
C LEU A 211 20.41 -2.58 -8.15
N ARG A 212 19.19 -2.42 -8.61
CA ARG A 212 18.12 -3.40 -8.39
C ARG A 212 18.43 -4.76 -9.03
N LEU A 213 18.88 -4.77 -10.29
CA LEU A 213 19.25 -6.02 -10.96
C LEU A 213 20.37 -6.76 -10.21
N TYR A 214 21.33 -6.01 -9.68
CA TYR A 214 22.41 -6.57 -8.87
C TYR A 214 21.88 -7.10 -7.53
N LEU A 215 21.14 -6.30 -6.76
CA LEU A 215 20.58 -6.67 -5.46
C LEU A 215 19.59 -7.85 -5.53
N THR A 216 18.94 -8.05 -6.67
CA THR A 216 18.06 -9.22 -6.90
C THR A 216 18.81 -10.45 -7.41
N GLY A 217 20.14 -10.38 -7.57
CA GLY A 217 20.99 -11.48 -8.06
C GLY A 217 20.77 -11.82 -9.55
N LYS A 218 20.04 -10.97 -10.28
CA LYS A 218 19.75 -11.15 -11.72
C LYS A 218 20.88 -10.66 -12.62
N LEU A 219 21.79 -9.85 -12.10
CA LEU A 219 22.95 -9.30 -12.80
C LEU A 219 24.24 -9.80 -12.16
N ARG A 220 24.80 -10.86 -12.73
CA ARG A 220 26.13 -11.38 -12.34
C ARG A 220 27.23 -10.90 -13.27
N LEU A 221 26.91 -10.76 -14.55
CA LEU A 221 27.81 -10.30 -15.58
C LEU A 221 27.52 -8.85 -15.90
N ILE A 222 28.50 -7.99 -15.70
CA ILE A 222 28.36 -6.54 -15.91
C ILE A 222 29.11 -6.17 -17.18
N PRO A 223 28.40 -5.74 -18.23
CA PRO A 223 29.02 -5.48 -19.54
C PRO A 223 29.67 -4.09 -19.58
N THR A 224 30.71 -3.87 -18.80
CA THR A 224 31.47 -2.60 -18.78
C THR A 224 32.86 -2.77 -18.21
N SER A 225 33.67 -1.72 -18.35
CA SER A 225 34.93 -1.59 -17.63
C SER A 225 34.68 -1.44 -16.11
N PRO A 226 35.44 -2.15 -15.24
CA PRO A 226 35.34 -1.98 -13.79
C PRO A 226 35.77 -0.59 -13.31
N PHE A 227 36.51 0.16 -14.12
CA PHE A 227 37.04 1.49 -13.80
C PHE A 227 36.14 2.64 -14.31
N LEU A 228 35.00 2.35 -14.90
CA LEU A 228 34.05 3.35 -15.37
C LEU A 228 33.60 4.23 -14.20
N ILE A 229 33.72 5.53 -14.35
CA ILE A 229 33.29 6.52 -13.36
C ILE A 229 31.80 6.80 -13.47
N MET A 230 31.09 6.71 -12.35
CA MET A 230 29.65 6.96 -12.28
C MET A 230 29.39 8.40 -11.82
N ASN A 231 29.06 9.32 -12.75
CA ASN A 231 28.83 10.72 -12.45
C ASN A 231 27.46 10.95 -11.81
N MET A 232 27.38 10.66 -10.51
CA MET A 232 26.19 10.83 -9.68
C MET A 232 26.25 12.17 -8.94
N VAL A 233 25.11 12.85 -8.83
CA VAL A 233 24.97 14.09 -8.08
C VAL A 233 23.64 14.12 -7.32
N PRO A 234 23.60 14.43 -6.01
CA PRO A 234 22.40 14.54 -5.22
C PRO A 234 21.49 15.68 -5.66
N VAL A 235 20.18 15.46 -5.66
CA VAL A 235 19.19 16.45 -6.13
C VAL A 235 19.15 17.70 -5.28
N ASP A 236 19.36 17.61 -4.00
CA ASP A 236 19.39 18.74 -3.05
C ASP A 236 20.55 19.70 -3.37
N TYR A 237 21.73 19.20 -3.74
CA TYR A 237 22.83 20.02 -4.22
C TYR A 237 22.46 20.73 -5.52
N VAL A 238 21.91 20.01 -6.51
CA VAL A 238 21.52 20.61 -7.81
C VAL A 238 20.45 21.68 -7.62
N ALA A 239 19.43 21.42 -6.82
CA ALA A 239 18.37 22.37 -6.52
C ALA A 239 18.89 23.63 -5.81
N SER A 240 19.82 23.46 -4.86
CA SER A 240 20.45 24.56 -4.16
C SER A 240 21.30 25.43 -5.09
N ALA A 241 22.14 24.83 -5.93
CA ALA A 241 22.94 25.55 -6.91
C ALA A 241 22.08 26.36 -7.89
N VAL A 242 21.04 25.71 -8.48
CA VAL A 242 20.12 26.39 -9.40
C VAL A 242 19.40 27.56 -8.73
N SER A 243 18.88 27.35 -7.51
CA SER A 243 18.09 28.35 -6.78
C SER A 243 18.90 29.56 -6.31
N ASN A 244 20.21 29.44 -6.20
CA ASN A 244 21.08 30.54 -5.80
C ASN A 244 21.71 31.24 -7.01
N LEU A 245 22.28 30.47 -7.96
CA LEU A 245 22.93 31.04 -9.12
C LEU A 245 21.95 31.75 -10.08
N THR A 246 20.67 31.28 -10.17
CA THR A 246 19.67 31.98 -11.01
C THR A 246 19.55 33.46 -10.72
N PHE A 247 19.75 33.90 -9.48
CA PHE A 247 19.56 35.31 -9.08
C PHE A 247 20.86 36.09 -8.94
N ASN A 248 21.99 35.48 -9.29
CA ASN A 248 23.28 36.14 -9.28
C ASN A 248 23.53 36.85 -10.67
N PRO A 249 23.56 38.18 -10.77
CA PRO A 249 23.74 38.87 -12.04
C PRO A 249 25.11 38.62 -12.67
N GLN A 250 26.13 38.25 -11.89
CA GLN A 250 27.50 38.03 -12.37
C GLN A 250 27.62 36.74 -13.21
N VAL A 251 26.63 35.83 -13.16
CA VAL A 251 26.69 34.57 -13.89
C VAL A 251 25.95 34.59 -15.23
N SER A 252 25.48 35.77 -15.66
CA SER A 252 24.79 35.90 -16.96
C SER A 252 25.70 35.49 -18.11
N GLY A 253 25.20 34.65 -19.02
CA GLY A 253 25.94 34.04 -20.13
C GLY A 253 26.83 32.85 -19.73
N LYS A 254 26.86 32.44 -18.46
CA LYS A 254 27.65 31.32 -17.99
C LYS A 254 26.92 29.98 -18.07
N THR A 255 27.72 28.94 -18.16
CA THR A 255 27.27 27.53 -18.05
C THR A 255 27.94 26.87 -16.87
N PHE A 256 27.22 26.04 -16.14
CA PHE A 256 27.68 25.35 -14.94
C PHE A 256 27.50 23.85 -15.06
N HIS A 257 28.59 23.08 -14.88
CA HIS A 257 28.52 21.65 -14.70
C HIS A 257 28.15 21.33 -13.25
N LEU A 258 26.91 20.96 -13.00
CA LEU A 258 26.45 20.51 -11.69
C LEU A 258 26.70 19.00 -11.54
N THR A 259 27.97 18.67 -11.41
CA THR A 259 28.48 17.31 -11.26
C THR A 259 29.26 17.18 -9.96
N THR A 260 29.50 15.99 -9.48
CA THR A 260 30.41 15.74 -8.37
C THR A 260 31.86 15.82 -8.89
N PRO A 261 32.82 16.40 -8.14
CA PRO A 261 34.21 16.37 -8.52
C PRO A 261 34.70 14.95 -8.80
N HIS A 262 35.56 14.78 -9.83
CA HIS A 262 36.01 13.47 -10.29
C HIS A 262 36.66 12.62 -9.18
N SER A 263 37.38 13.28 -8.25
CA SER A 263 37.97 12.61 -7.08
C SER A 263 37.00 12.02 -6.09
N ASN A 264 35.75 12.51 -6.10
CA ASN A 264 34.67 12.12 -5.17
C ASN A 264 33.61 11.25 -5.84
N LEU A 265 33.90 10.71 -7.03
CA LEU A 265 33.01 9.83 -7.77
C LEU A 265 33.46 8.37 -7.65
N PRO A 266 32.54 7.43 -7.51
CA PRO A 266 32.89 6.01 -7.54
C PRO A 266 33.20 5.54 -8.96
N ASN A 267 34.13 4.61 -9.09
CA ASN A 267 34.05 3.71 -10.23
C ASN A 267 32.99 2.62 -9.96
N ILE A 268 32.54 1.94 -11.01
CA ILE A 268 31.44 0.98 -10.86
C ILE A 268 31.79 -0.23 -9.99
N ARG A 269 33.08 -0.61 -9.93
CA ARG A 269 33.54 -1.68 -9.03
C ARG A 269 33.39 -1.26 -7.58
N GLU A 270 33.93 -0.10 -7.21
CA GLU A 270 33.83 0.45 -5.85
C GLU A 270 32.37 0.61 -5.42
N LEU A 271 31.52 1.16 -6.30
CA LEU A 271 30.11 1.32 -6.03
C LEU A 271 29.43 -0.04 -5.73
N LEU A 272 29.67 -1.07 -6.56
CA LEU A 272 29.05 -2.38 -6.37
C LEU A 272 29.64 -3.15 -5.18
N GLU A 273 30.90 -2.93 -4.82
CA GLU A 273 31.50 -3.48 -3.60
C GLU A 273 30.87 -2.88 -2.33
N GLU A 274 30.63 -1.57 -2.29
CA GLU A 274 29.90 -0.93 -1.17
C GLU A 274 28.44 -1.38 -1.12
N VAL A 275 27.75 -1.47 -2.26
CA VAL A 275 26.39 -2.03 -2.34
C VAL A 275 26.36 -3.48 -1.85
N HIS A 276 27.38 -4.28 -2.18
CA HIS A 276 27.50 -5.66 -1.73
C HIS A 276 27.66 -5.76 -0.20
N LYS A 277 28.56 -4.96 0.40
CA LYS A 277 28.72 -4.87 1.86
C LYS A 277 27.42 -4.46 2.54
N TRP A 278 26.83 -3.38 2.06
CA TRP A 278 25.55 -2.89 2.57
C TRP A 278 24.44 -3.96 2.49
N ALA A 279 24.34 -4.71 1.38
CA ALA A 279 23.31 -5.73 1.20
C ALA A 279 23.48 -6.92 2.16
N ILE A 280 24.71 -7.31 2.51
CA ILE A 280 24.97 -8.35 3.52
C ILE A 280 24.52 -7.86 4.90
N THR A 281 24.86 -6.62 5.25
CA THR A 281 24.58 -6.07 6.59
C THR A 281 23.10 -5.76 6.78
N GLU A 282 22.46 -5.09 5.82
CA GLU A 282 21.10 -4.56 5.98
C GLU A 282 19.99 -5.51 5.46
N LEU A 283 20.30 -6.37 4.48
CA LEU A 283 19.30 -7.24 3.85
C LEU A 283 19.50 -8.73 4.17
N ASP A 284 20.60 -9.12 4.81
CA ASP A 284 21.02 -10.53 5.01
C ASP A 284 21.00 -11.32 3.68
N VAL A 285 21.52 -10.73 2.61
CA VAL A 285 21.49 -11.31 1.27
C VAL A 285 22.92 -11.61 0.82
N LYS A 286 23.21 -12.89 0.57
CA LYS A 286 24.47 -13.30 -0.07
C LYS A 286 24.36 -13.07 -1.58
N LEU A 287 25.01 -12.02 -2.07
CA LEU A 287 25.12 -11.71 -3.49
C LEU A 287 26.39 -12.33 -4.08
N PRO A 288 26.36 -12.77 -5.34
CA PRO A 288 27.60 -13.14 -6.04
C PRO A 288 28.42 -11.89 -6.33
N HIS A 289 29.76 -12.00 -6.28
CA HIS A 289 30.64 -10.92 -6.73
C HIS A 289 30.39 -10.61 -8.21
N PRO A 290 30.40 -9.32 -8.60
CA PRO A 290 30.20 -8.92 -9.98
C PRO A 290 31.38 -9.36 -10.86
N ILE A 291 31.09 -9.88 -12.05
CA ILE A 291 32.07 -10.23 -13.07
C ILE A 291 31.96 -9.21 -14.19
N PHE A 292 33.02 -8.44 -14.43
CA PHE A 292 33.07 -7.43 -15.46
C PHE A 292 33.51 -8.04 -16.79
N ILE A 293 32.78 -7.75 -17.86
CA ILE A 293 33.09 -8.23 -19.20
C ILE A 293 33.05 -7.05 -20.19
N PRO A 294 34.10 -6.86 -21.02
CA PRO A 294 34.09 -5.78 -22.01
C PRO A 294 32.90 -5.87 -22.94
N ILE A 295 32.23 -4.73 -23.18
CA ILE A 295 31.03 -4.62 -24.03
C ILE A 295 31.27 -5.20 -25.43
N SER A 296 32.46 -4.99 -26.00
CA SER A 296 32.82 -5.47 -27.33
C SER A 296 32.66 -7.00 -27.52
N LEU A 297 32.83 -7.78 -26.44
CA LEU A 297 32.66 -9.24 -26.46
C LEU A 297 31.19 -9.69 -26.38
N ILE A 298 30.31 -8.82 -25.84
CA ILE A 298 28.92 -9.15 -25.56
C ILE A 298 28.01 -8.76 -26.72
N VAL A 299 28.21 -7.60 -27.32
CA VAL A 299 27.35 -7.08 -28.40
C VAL A 299 27.34 -8.04 -29.61
N ARG A 300 28.45 -8.68 -29.92
CA ARG A 300 28.52 -9.68 -31.01
C ARG A 300 27.71 -10.96 -30.75
N LYS A 301 27.54 -11.39 -29.51
CA LYS A 301 26.80 -12.62 -29.14
C LYS A 301 25.32 -12.35 -28.79
N LEU A 302 24.98 -11.14 -28.36
CA LEU A 302 23.68 -10.81 -27.83
C LEU A 302 22.60 -10.58 -28.90
N SER A 303 22.94 -10.21 -30.12
CA SER A 303 21.99 -10.10 -31.24
C SER A 303 21.25 -11.41 -31.53
N SER A 304 21.86 -12.56 -31.18
CA SER A 304 21.26 -13.90 -31.35
C SER A 304 20.37 -14.32 -30.13
N PHE A 305 20.58 -13.76 -28.94
CA PHE A 305 19.84 -14.10 -27.70
C PHE A 305 18.59 -13.26 -27.48
N ALA A 306 18.42 -12.14 -28.17
CA ALA A 306 17.30 -11.19 -28.01
C ALA A 306 15.90 -11.75 -28.34
N ARG A 307 15.80 -13.04 -28.73
CA ARG A 307 14.54 -13.67 -29.18
C ARG A 307 13.73 -14.35 -28.05
N LYS A 308 14.20 -14.42 -26.80
CA LYS A 308 13.45 -15.03 -25.68
C LYS A 308 12.78 -13.95 -24.82
N ASP A 309 11.46 -14.02 -24.68
CA ASP A 309 10.61 -13.00 -24.05
C ASP A 309 10.96 -12.59 -22.62
N ASN A 310 11.51 -13.48 -21.80
CA ASN A 310 11.84 -13.19 -20.38
C ASN A 310 13.13 -12.37 -20.16
N THR A 311 13.99 -12.25 -21.21
CA THR A 311 15.28 -11.53 -21.12
C THR A 311 15.21 -10.12 -21.69
N ARG A 312 14.14 -9.80 -22.43
CA ARG A 312 13.97 -8.49 -23.10
C ARG A 312 14.06 -7.29 -22.17
N GLY A 313 13.49 -7.37 -20.96
CA GLY A 313 13.49 -6.24 -20.01
C GLY A 313 14.89 -5.89 -19.47
N ILE A 314 15.65 -6.89 -19.05
CA ILE A 314 17.04 -6.71 -18.55
C ILE A 314 17.95 -6.25 -19.67
N PHE A 315 17.79 -6.85 -20.84
CA PHE A 315 18.56 -6.53 -22.05
C PHE A 315 18.35 -5.09 -22.51
N ASN A 316 17.10 -4.61 -22.51
CA ASN A 316 16.80 -3.20 -22.84
C ASN A 316 17.43 -2.22 -21.84
N ILE A 317 17.44 -2.53 -20.54
CA ILE A 317 18.11 -1.71 -19.53
C ILE A 317 19.62 -1.64 -19.83
N LEU A 318 20.26 -2.77 -20.10
CA LEU A 318 21.70 -2.82 -20.37
C LEU A 318 22.06 -2.12 -21.69
N ILE A 319 21.26 -2.26 -22.75
CA ILE A 319 21.45 -1.54 -24.02
C ILE A 319 21.28 -0.02 -23.81
N THR A 320 20.30 0.39 -23.01
CA THR A 320 20.07 1.80 -22.70
C THR A 320 21.25 2.41 -21.93
N LEU A 321 21.87 1.59 -21.07
CA LEU A 321 23.01 2.01 -20.24
C LEU A 321 24.34 1.90 -20.97
N ALA A 322 24.45 0.98 -21.93
CA ALA A 322 25.71 0.66 -22.62
C ALA A 322 26.46 1.91 -23.12
N PRO A 323 25.82 2.92 -23.73
CA PRO A 323 26.53 4.13 -24.14
C PRO A 323 27.14 4.95 -22.99
N TYR A 324 26.56 4.84 -21.81
CA TYR A 324 27.04 5.55 -20.60
C TYR A 324 28.01 4.70 -19.77
N LEU A 325 28.27 3.47 -20.19
CA LEU A 325 29.09 2.49 -19.49
C LEU A 325 30.50 2.34 -20.10
N ASP A 326 30.92 3.20 -21.02
CA ASP A 326 32.23 3.09 -21.73
C ASP A 326 32.87 4.46 -21.99
N GLU A 327 32.78 5.41 -21.02
CA GLU A 327 33.18 6.78 -21.22
C GLU A 327 34.24 7.25 -20.21
N ASN A 328 35.30 7.89 -20.74
CA ASN A 328 36.36 8.55 -19.97
C ASN A 328 36.18 10.10 -19.98
N ARG A 329 35.00 10.55 -19.57
CA ARG A 329 34.70 12.00 -19.54
C ARG A 329 34.95 12.61 -18.17
N VAL A 330 35.66 13.73 -18.16
CA VAL A 330 35.86 14.58 -16.98
C VAL A 330 35.19 15.93 -17.22
N PHE A 331 34.19 16.24 -16.45
CA PHE A 331 33.48 17.52 -16.54
C PHE A 331 34.25 18.59 -15.74
N ASN A 332 34.73 19.60 -16.46
CA ASN A 332 35.42 20.76 -15.86
C ASN A 332 34.42 21.56 -14.99
N GLN A 333 34.91 22.16 -13.91
CA GLN A 333 34.09 22.86 -12.92
C GLN A 333 34.67 24.25 -12.56
N ASP A 334 35.28 24.95 -13.49
CA ASP A 334 35.91 26.24 -13.22
C ASP A 334 34.89 27.31 -12.82
N ASN A 335 33.79 27.44 -13.59
CA ASN A 335 32.70 28.37 -13.26
C ASN A 335 32.04 28.03 -11.92
N ILE A 336 31.79 26.75 -11.63
CA ILE A 336 31.14 26.39 -10.35
C ILE A 336 32.07 26.70 -9.15
N ARG A 337 33.37 26.59 -9.30
CA ARG A 337 34.36 26.96 -8.25
C ARG A 337 34.44 28.47 -8.05
N GLU A 338 34.30 29.24 -9.13
CA GLU A 338 34.37 30.70 -9.08
C GLU A 338 33.08 31.33 -8.47
N TYR A 339 31.91 30.86 -8.84
CA TYR A 339 30.64 31.51 -8.49
C TYR A 339 29.80 30.76 -7.45
N TRP A 340 30.17 29.54 -7.11
CA TRP A 340 29.47 28.69 -6.14
C TRP A 340 30.48 27.74 -5.48
N GLN A 341 30.02 26.59 -5.01
CA GLN A 341 30.89 25.52 -4.49
C GLN A 341 30.65 24.21 -5.25
N PRO A 342 31.69 23.44 -5.60
CA PRO A 342 31.55 22.08 -6.09
C PRO A 342 30.76 21.22 -5.11
N CYS A 343 30.15 20.12 -5.58
CA CYS A 343 29.46 19.21 -4.69
C CYS A 343 30.40 18.67 -3.61
N PRO A 344 30.20 19.03 -2.32
CA PRO A 344 31.14 18.69 -1.26
C PRO A 344 30.99 17.26 -0.76
N LEU A 345 29.89 16.56 -1.18
CA LEU A 345 29.48 15.28 -0.61
C LEU A 345 30.27 14.12 -1.21
N ASP A 346 30.82 13.26 -0.36
CA ASP A 346 31.34 11.95 -0.75
C ASP A 346 30.15 11.00 -1.02
N TRP A 347 30.20 10.26 -2.13
CA TRP A 347 29.16 9.31 -2.49
C TRP A 347 28.95 8.22 -1.43
N LYS A 348 29.97 7.86 -0.65
CA LYS A 348 29.86 6.86 0.43
C LYS A 348 28.96 7.34 1.58
N GLU A 349 28.87 8.65 1.79
CA GLU A 349 28.06 9.21 2.87
C GLU A 349 26.56 9.11 2.56
N TYR A 350 26.17 9.32 1.29
CA TYR A 350 24.76 9.32 0.92
C TYR A 350 24.27 8.02 0.27
N LEU A 351 25.17 7.13 -0.19
CA LEU A 351 24.76 5.86 -0.82
C LEU A 351 23.85 5.00 0.09
N PRO A 352 24.15 4.83 1.40
CA PRO A 352 23.25 4.08 2.28
C PRO A 352 21.84 4.65 2.33
N ASN A 353 21.66 5.97 2.33
CA ASN A 353 20.36 6.63 2.33
C ASN A 353 19.60 6.34 1.03
N LEU A 354 20.28 6.42 -0.14
CA LEU A 354 19.69 6.07 -1.43
C LEU A 354 19.22 4.62 -1.48
N LEU A 355 20.03 3.69 -0.97
CA LEU A 355 19.72 2.26 -0.95
C LEU A 355 18.57 1.96 0.01
N ASN A 356 18.60 2.51 1.21
CA ASN A 356 17.54 2.37 2.21
C ASN A 356 16.20 2.86 1.63
N PHE A 357 16.18 4.07 1.07
CA PHE A 357 14.97 4.60 0.44
C PHE A 357 14.48 3.70 -0.70
N ALA A 358 15.37 3.33 -1.63
CA ALA A 358 15.02 2.51 -2.79
C ALA A 358 14.47 1.13 -2.39
N VAL A 359 15.09 0.49 -1.39
CA VAL A 359 14.65 -0.81 -0.88
C VAL A 359 13.34 -0.69 -0.12
N TYR A 360 13.17 0.33 0.71
CA TYR A 360 11.92 0.58 1.44
C TYR A 360 10.74 0.79 0.48
N HIS A 361 10.92 1.60 -0.57
CA HIS A 361 9.91 1.82 -1.61
C HIS A 361 9.94 0.78 -2.74
N GLY A 362 10.67 -0.33 -2.56
CA GLY A 362 10.69 -1.47 -3.48
C GLY A 362 11.31 -1.22 -4.85
N PHE A 363 12.11 -0.18 -5.02
CA PHE A 363 12.55 0.33 -6.34
C PHE A 363 11.37 0.63 -7.27
N PHE A 364 10.22 0.93 -6.72
CA PHE A 364 9.04 1.30 -7.44
C PHE A 364 8.91 2.82 -7.49
N HIS A 365 8.25 3.35 -8.53
CA HIS A 365 7.94 4.76 -8.55
C HIS A 365 7.09 5.13 -7.34
N ARG A 366 7.48 6.13 -6.58
CA ARG A 366 6.57 6.83 -5.69
C ARG A 366 5.54 7.49 -6.58
N SER A 367 4.33 6.98 -6.54
CA SER A 367 3.31 7.25 -7.53
C SER A 367 2.39 8.37 -7.04
N GLU A 368 2.17 9.36 -7.88
CA GLU A 368 1.10 10.35 -7.71
C GLU A 368 -0.29 9.75 -8.01
N ARG A 369 -0.35 8.42 -8.23
CA ARG A 369 -1.57 7.69 -8.57
C ARG A 369 -2.34 7.28 -7.32
N THR A 370 -3.67 7.40 -7.39
CA THR A 370 -4.55 6.71 -6.44
C THR A 370 -4.39 5.19 -6.57
N VAL A 371 -4.85 4.41 -5.60
CA VAL A 371 -4.80 2.93 -5.68
C VAL A 371 -5.55 2.40 -6.91
N HIS A 372 -6.63 3.05 -7.33
CA HIS A 372 -7.42 2.67 -8.50
C HIS A 372 -6.67 2.93 -9.82
N GLU A 373 -6.01 4.07 -9.94
CA GLU A 373 -5.11 4.36 -11.07
C GLU A 373 -3.90 3.43 -11.08
N GLN A 374 -3.39 3.04 -9.91
CA GLN A 374 -2.29 2.08 -9.79
C GLN A 374 -2.69 0.70 -10.33
N VAL A 375 -3.94 0.25 -10.09
CA VAL A 375 -4.46 -0.97 -10.71
C VAL A 375 -4.37 -0.87 -12.24
N LEU A 376 -4.94 0.18 -12.86
CA LEU A 376 -4.87 0.36 -14.32
C LEU A 376 -3.44 0.42 -14.86
N TYR A 377 -2.55 1.15 -14.17
CA TYR A 377 -1.14 1.23 -14.54
C TYR A 377 -0.49 -0.16 -14.56
N ARG A 378 -0.80 -1.01 -13.58
CA ARG A 378 -0.25 -2.36 -13.48
C ARG A 378 -0.80 -3.31 -14.53
N LEU A 379 -2.04 -3.14 -15.01
CA LEU A 379 -2.58 -3.95 -16.10
C LEU A 379 -1.74 -3.82 -17.39
N LYS A 380 -1.14 -2.65 -17.62
CA LYS A 380 -0.29 -2.35 -18.79
C LYS A 380 1.19 -2.74 -18.60
N SER A 381 1.59 -3.17 -17.41
CA SER A 381 2.99 -3.45 -17.09
C SER A 381 3.49 -4.73 -17.78
N ARG A 382 4.40 -4.58 -18.76
CA ARG A 382 5.09 -5.71 -19.38
C ARG A 382 6.18 -6.32 -18.48
N SER A 383 6.81 -5.50 -17.64
CA SER A 383 7.89 -5.94 -16.74
C SER A 383 7.38 -6.72 -15.54
N TYR A 384 6.16 -6.45 -15.09
CA TYR A 384 5.52 -7.06 -13.93
C TYR A 384 4.08 -7.45 -14.29
N PRO A 385 3.89 -8.51 -15.07
CA PRO A 385 2.56 -8.90 -15.56
C PRO A 385 1.64 -9.30 -14.39
N VAL A 386 0.36 -8.98 -14.55
CA VAL A 386 -0.70 -9.39 -13.63
C VAL A 386 -1.57 -10.44 -14.34
N LYS A 387 -2.03 -11.44 -13.58
CA LYS A 387 -3.00 -12.45 -14.05
C LYS A 387 -4.12 -12.58 -13.04
N TYR A 388 -5.36 -12.74 -13.55
CA TYR A 388 -6.55 -12.81 -12.72
C TYR A 388 -7.30 -14.11 -12.93
N TYR A 389 -7.85 -14.62 -11.83
CA TYR A 389 -8.63 -15.85 -11.82
C TYR A 389 -9.83 -15.70 -10.89
N ASP A 390 -11.04 -16.01 -11.37
CA ASP A 390 -12.19 -16.28 -10.52
C ASP A 390 -12.18 -17.76 -10.15
N VAL A 391 -12.23 -18.09 -8.87
CA VAL A 391 -12.24 -19.47 -8.37
C VAL A 391 -13.68 -19.89 -8.13
N ILE A 392 -14.20 -20.73 -9.01
CA ILE A 392 -15.59 -21.19 -9.03
C ILE A 392 -15.58 -22.72 -8.84
N ASP A 393 -16.34 -23.22 -7.87
CA ASP A 393 -16.36 -24.64 -7.51
C ASP A 393 -14.95 -25.20 -7.28
N GLY A 394 -14.12 -24.40 -6.61
CA GLY A 394 -12.72 -24.73 -6.33
C GLY A 394 -11.80 -24.82 -7.56
N LYS A 395 -12.24 -24.33 -8.74
CA LYS A 395 -11.44 -24.33 -9.97
C LYS A 395 -11.11 -22.91 -10.42
N PRO A 396 -9.82 -22.52 -10.55
CA PRO A 396 -9.44 -21.22 -11.08
C PRO A 396 -9.81 -21.10 -12.57
N ARG A 397 -10.58 -20.06 -12.91
CA ARG A 397 -10.94 -19.67 -14.29
C ARG A 397 -10.24 -18.36 -14.63
N ASN A 398 -9.42 -18.36 -15.68
CA ASN A 398 -8.65 -17.19 -16.08
C ASN A 398 -9.55 -16.08 -16.62
N LYS A 399 -9.34 -14.84 -16.14
CA LYS A 399 -9.89 -13.61 -16.71
C LYS A 399 -8.78 -12.89 -17.47
N PRO A 400 -8.86 -12.77 -18.81
CA PRO A 400 -7.87 -12.03 -19.60
C PRO A 400 -7.76 -10.58 -19.12
N VAL A 401 -6.52 -10.06 -19.05
CA VAL A 401 -6.25 -8.70 -18.54
C VAL A 401 -6.91 -7.63 -19.40
N ASP A 402 -6.81 -7.78 -20.74
CA ASP A 402 -7.43 -6.84 -21.68
C ASP A 402 -8.95 -6.79 -21.52
N ARG A 403 -9.59 -7.94 -21.24
CA ARG A 403 -11.02 -7.99 -20.96
C ARG A 403 -11.36 -7.30 -19.65
N LEU A 404 -10.55 -7.48 -18.61
CA LEU A 404 -10.74 -6.78 -17.32
C LEU A 404 -10.58 -5.26 -17.48
N GLU A 405 -9.55 -4.81 -18.22
CA GLU A 405 -9.34 -3.39 -18.52
C GLU A 405 -10.55 -2.79 -19.25
N ASN A 406 -11.03 -3.47 -20.29
CA ASN A 406 -12.22 -3.04 -21.03
C ASN A 406 -13.48 -2.99 -20.15
N ASP A 407 -13.67 -3.97 -19.27
CA ASP A 407 -14.80 -4.00 -18.34
C ASP A 407 -14.72 -2.82 -17.35
N ILE A 408 -13.53 -2.47 -16.83
CA ILE A 408 -13.32 -1.31 -15.94
C ILE A 408 -13.66 0.00 -16.66
N ILE A 409 -13.21 0.16 -17.91
CA ILE A 409 -13.48 1.37 -18.71
C ILE A 409 -14.98 1.46 -19.03
N ALA A 410 -15.62 0.36 -19.43
CA ALA A 410 -17.03 0.32 -19.69
C ALA A 410 -17.85 0.65 -18.43
N ALA A 411 -17.50 0.08 -17.28
CA ALA A 411 -18.15 0.38 -15.99
C ALA A 411 -17.99 1.87 -15.61
N LEU A 412 -16.79 2.45 -15.73
CA LEU A 412 -16.56 3.88 -15.51
C LEU A 412 -17.47 4.75 -16.39
N ASN A 413 -17.60 4.38 -17.66
CA ASN A 413 -18.46 5.11 -18.61
C ASN A 413 -19.93 4.96 -18.28
N SER A 414 -20.37 3.75 -17.90
CA SER A 414 -21.75 3.49 -17.48
C SER A 414 -22.13 4.32 -16.26
N LEU A 415 -21.24 4.41 -15.25
CA LEU A 415 -21.47 5.29 -14.09
C LEU A 415 -21.65 6.76 -14.50
N LYS A 416 -20.91 7.24 -15.51
CA LYS A 416 -21.07 8.59 -16.05
C LYS A 416 -22.40 8.76 -16.81
N VAL A 417 -22.81 7.76 -17.60
CA VAL A 417 -24.12 7.75 -18.29
C VAL A 417 -25.25 7.82 -17.26
N MET A 418 -25.12 7.14 -16.13
CA MET A 418 -26.05 7.22 -14.99
C MET A 418 -25.96 8.55 -14.21
N LYS A 419 -25.14 9.50 -14.67
CA LYS A 419 -24.93 10.82 -14.06
C LYS A 419 -24.38 10.78 -12.62
N LEU A 420 -23.62 9.74 -12.28
CA LEU A 420 -22.87 9.76 -11.03
C LEU A 420 -21.69 10.70 -11.16
N GLU A 421 -21.44 11.44 -10.08
CA GLU A 421 -20.41 12.46 -9.99
C GLU A 421 -19.38 12.15 -8.90
N LYS A 422 -18.32 12.91 -8.90
CA LYS A 422 -17.30 12.89 -7.83
C LYS A 422 -17.96 13.07 -6.46
N GLY A 423 -17.57 12.23 -5.50
CA GLY A 423 -18.08 12.25 -4.13
C GLY A 423 -19.42 11.53 -3.93
N ASP A 424 -20.10 11.05 -4.98
CA ASP A 424 -21.28 10.21 -4.84
C ASP A 424 -20.95 8.85 -4.21
N ARG A 425 -21.85 8.35 -3.37
CA ARG A 425 -21.65 7.06 -2.69
C ARG A 425 -22.26 5.94 -3.52
N VAL A 426 -21.43 4.94 -3.77
CA VAL A 426 -21.79 3.72 -4.50
C VAL A 426 -21.65 2.54 -3.54
N ALA A 427 -22.75 1.92 -3.19
CA ALA A 427 -22.76 0.75 -2.33
C ALA A 427 -22.46 -0.53 -3.13
N ILE A 428 -21.68 -1.44 -2.52
CA ILE A 428 -21.26 -2.69 -3.16
C ILE A 428 -21.42 -3.83 -2.17
N VAL A 429 -22.22 -4.84 -2.52
CA VAL A 429 -22.45 -6.04 -1.70
C VAL A 429 -22.35 -7.30 -2.53
N GLY A 430 -21.50 -8.24 -2.14
CA GLY A 430 -21.34 -9.50 -2.86
C GLY A 430 -20.06 -10.24 -2.56
N PHE A 431 -19.80 -11.29 -3.33
CA PHE A 431 -18.64 -12.14 -3.18
C PHE A 431 -17.42 -11.60 -3.94
N ASN A 432 -16.23 -12.05 -3.51
CA ASN A 432 -14.97 -11.69 -4.14
C ASN A 432 -14.93 -12.20 -5.58
N SER A 433 -14.71 -11.29 -6.53
CA SER A 433 -14.67 -11.63 -7.96
C SER A 433 -13.97 -10.53 -8.76
N THR A 434 -13.55 -10.85 -9.98
CA THR A 434 -13.03 -9.83 -10.92
C THR A 434 -14.08 -8.76 -11.23
N ARG A 435 -15.38 -9.07 -11.16
CA ARG A 435 -16.48 -8.12 -11.32
C ARG A 435 -16.56 -7.13 -10.15
N TYR A 436 -16.37 -7.63 -8.91
CA TYR A 436 -16.27 -6.77 -7.74
C TYR A 436 -15.11 -5.76 -7.88
N LEU A 437 -13.93 -6.26 -8.26
CA LEU A 437 -12.76 -5.40 -8.54
C LEU A 437 -13.06 -4.37 -9.63
N THR A 438 -13.77 -4.76 -10.69
CA THR A 438 -14.18 -3.85 -11.78
C THR A 438 -14.99 -2.68 -11.26
N VAL A 439 -16.00 -2.94 -10.42
CA VAL A 439 -16.83 -1.90 -9.82
C VAL A 439 -16.01 -1.00 -8.90
N GLU A 440 -15.24 -1.58 -7.97
CA GLU A 440 -14.43 -0.84 -7.01
C GLU A 440 -13.45 0.12 -7.72
N VAL A 441 -12.77 -0.37 -8.76
CA VAL A 441 -11.81 0.46 -9.53
C VAL A 441 -12.55 1.54 -10.34
N ALA A 442 -13.66 1.22 -10.99
CA ALA A 442 -14.44 2.19 -11.77
C ALA A 442 -15.00 3.32 -10.89
N VAL A 443 -15.50 3.00 -9.70
CA VAL A 443 -15.97 3.97 -8.70
C VAL A 443 -14.86 4.93 -8.30
N GLY A 444 -13.68 4.41 -7.94
CA GLY A 444 -12.55 5.25 -7.56
C GLY A 444 -11.99 6.10 -8.71
N LEU A 445 -12.01 5.60 -9.95
CA LEU A 445 -11.60 6.36 -11.13
C LEU A 445 -12.59 7.49 -11.50
N LEU A 446 -13.86 7.32 -11.16
CA LEU A 446 -14.87 8.38 -11.26
C LEU A 446 -14.64 9.48 -10.22
N GLY A 447 -13.94 9.17 -9.12
CA GLY A 447 -13.84 10.00 -7.92
C GLY A 447 -15.06 9.87 -7.01
N ALA A 448 -15.88 8.86 -7.22
CA ALA A 448 -16.97 8.50 -6.34
C ALA A 448 -16.45 7.70 -5.14
N VAL A 449 -17.27 7.56 -4.11
CA VAL A 449 -16.92 6.94 -2.83
C VAL A 449 -17.49 5.54 -2.75
N SER A 450 -16.67 4.51 -2.61
CA SER A 450 -17.15 3.15 -2.42
C SER A 450 -17.66 2.91 -1.00
N VAL A 451 -18.77 2.19 -0.88
CA VAL A 451 -19.38 1.77 0.39
C VAL A 451 -19.61 0.26 0.36
N PRO A 452 -18.55 -0.54 0.61
CA PRO A 452 -18.68 -1.98 0.67
C PRO A 452 -19.48 -2.44 1.89
N LEU A 453 -20.35 -3.43 1.67
CA LEU A 453 -21.26 -3.97 2.68
C LEU A 453 -21.03 -5.46 2.90
N TYR A 454 -21.33 -5.95 4.10
CA TYR A 454 -21.29 -7.40 4.38
C TYR A 454 -22.46 -8.12 3.68
N TYR A 455 -22.14 -9.14 2.88
CA TYR A 455 -23.15 -9.96 2.23
C TYR A 455 -23.94 -10.85 3.23
N THR A 456 -23.43 -10.98 4.47
CA THR A 456 -24.07 -11.69 5.59
C THR A 456 -24.95 -10.79 6.45
N SER A 457 -24.94 -9.46 6.25
CA SER A 457 -25.79 -8.53 7.01
C SER A 457 -27.27 -8.77 6.70
N PRO A 458 -28.14 -8.64 7.72
CA PRO A 458 -29.59 -8.63 7.51
C PRO A 458 -30.02 -7.51 6.53
N PRO A 459 -31.05 -7.71 5.70
CA PRO A 459 -31.52 -6.69 4.75
C PRO A 459 -31.83 -5.33 5.40
N VAL A 460 -32.44 -5.32 6.57
CA VAL A 460 -32.74 -4.09 7.34
C VAL A 460 -31.47 -3.33 7.74
N GLU A 461 -30.37 -4.04 8.08
CA GLU A 461 -29.08 -3.40 8.39
C GLU A 461 -28.48 -2.77 7.13
N ILE A 462 -28.55 -3.46 5.99
CA ILE A 462 -28.13 -2.95 4.68
C ILE A 462 -28.91 -1.67 4.34
N GLU A 463 -30.24 -1.71 4.46
CA GLU A 463 -31.11 -0.55 4.22
C GLU A 463 -30.73 0.64 5.09
N ASN A 464 -30.53 0.42 6.39
CA ASN A 464 -30.12 1.46 7.32
C ASN A 464 -28.77 2.09 6.92
N ILE A 465 -27.81 1.30 6.45
CA ILE A 465 -26.52 1.80 5.99
C ILE A 465 -26.69 2.59 4.68
N LEU A 466 -27.49 2.09 3.72
CA LEU A 466 -27.77 2.78 2.46
C LEU A 466 -28.38 4.17 2.68
N LYS A 467 -29.35 4.27 3.62
CA LYS A 467 -29.94 5.56 4.03
C LYS A 467 -28.92 6.46 4.72
N ALA A 468 -28.14 5.93 5.65
CA ALA A 468 -27.13 6.69 6.40
C ALA A 468 -26.02 7.25 5.50
N CYS A 469 -25.54 6.49 4.53
CA CYS A 469 -24.53 6.96 3.59
C CYS A 469 -25.13 7.72 2.39
N GLN A 470 -26.45 7.73 2.22
CA GLN A 470 -27.13 8.30 1.05
C GLN A 470 -26.55 7.73 -0.25
N ALA A 471 -26.49 6.41 -0.35
CA ALA A 471 -26.03 5.73 -1.57
C ALA A 471 -26.95 6.07 -2.74
N LYS A 472 -26.36 6.32 -3.91
CA LYS A 472 -27.12 6.59 -5.15
C LYS A 472 -27.38 5.32 -5.97
N VAL A 473 -26.49 4.32 -5.84
CA VAL A 473 -26.55 3.06 -6.58
C VAL A 473 -26.08 1.93 -5.66
N LEU A 474 -26.69 0.76 -5.82
CA LEU A 474 -26.30 -0.47 -5.14
C LEU A 474 -25.90 -1.55 -6.14
N PHE A 475 -24.64 -1.97 -6.10
CA PHE A 475 -24.16 -3.14 -6.82
C PHE A 475 -24.30 -4.41 -5.98
N ILE A 476 -24.91 -5.47 -6.56
CA ILE A 476 -25.20 -6.71 -5.83
C ILE A 476 -24.61 -7.92 -6.58
N GLY A 477 -23.73 -8.68 -5.90
CA GLY A 477 -23.06 -9.87 -6.44
C GLY A 477 -23.55 -11.19 -5.83
N SER A 478 -24.79 -11.23 -5.32
CA SER A 478 -25.42 -12.44 -4.77
C SER A 478 -26.89 -12.48 -5.13
N SER A 479 -27.29 -13.50 -5.93
CA SER A 479 -28.69 -13.68 -6.35
C SER A 479 -29.63 -13.93 -5.17
N HIS A 480 -29.15 -14.62 -4.13
CA HIS A 480 -29.92 -14.86 -2.92
C HIS A 480 -30.19 -13.56 -2.13
N LEU A 481 -29.16 -12.75 -1.93
CA LEU A 481 -29.29 -11.46 -1.24
C LEU A 481 -30.18 -10.49 -2.03
N MET A 482 -30.06 -10.51 -3.35
CA MET A 482 -30.83 -9.68 -4.27
C MET A 482 -32.33 -9.90 -4.12
N LYS A 483 -32.79 -11.17 -4.02
CA LYS A 483 -34.18 -11.50 -3.77
C LYS A 483 -34.68 -10.91 -2.45
N ARG A 484 -33.91 -11.03 -1.38
CA ARG A 484 -34.25 -10.50 -0.05
C ARG A 484 -34.28 -8.97 -0.01
N LEU A 485 -33.37 -8.29 -0.75
CA LEU A 485 -33.35 -6.82 -0.83
C LEU A 485 -34.44 -6.27 -1.74
N ASN A 486 -34.89 -7.03 -2.73
CA ASN A 486 -36.01 -6.63 -3.62
C ASN A 486 -37.35 -6.57 -2.90
N GLU A 487 -37.46 -7.17 -1.72
CA GLU A 487 -38.65 -7.09 -0.84
C GLU A 487 -38.67 -5.77 -0.03
N LEU A 488 -37.54 -5.02 0.00
CA LEU A 488 -37.45 -3.70 0.65
C LEU A 488 -37.78 -2.60 -0.36
N ASP A 489 -38.43 -1.56 0.10
CA ASP A 489 -38.68 -0.35 -0.69
C ASP A 489 -37.43 0.54 -0.73
N LEU A 490 -36.51 0.19 -1.63
CA LEU A 490 -35.25 0.91 -1.81
C LEU A 490 -35.40 1.88 -2.99
N GLU A 491 -35.46 3.17 -2.71
CA GLU A 491 -35.49 4.24 -3.73
C GLU A 491 -34.08 4.45 -4.35
N LEU A 492 -33.45 3.40 -4.88
CA LEU A 492 -32.17 3.50 -5.55
C LEU A 492 -32.03 2.43 -6.65
N GLU A 493 -31.18 2.74 -7.65
CA GLU A 493 -30.93 1.82 -8.75
C GLU A 493 -30.06 0.65 -8.30
N MET A 494 -30.55 -0.58 -8.56
CA MET A 494 -29.83 -1.82 -8.26
C MET A 494 -29.20 -2.41 -9.51
N ILE A 495 -27.91 -2.74 -9.45
CA ILE A 495 -27.15 -3.33 -10.56
C ILE A 495 -26.58 -4.67 -10.10
N SER A 496 -26.86 -5.73 -10.87
CA SER A 496 -26.30 -7.03 -10.63
C SER A 496 -24.87 -7.13 -11.20
N PHE A 497 -23.92 -7.67 -10.41
CA PHE A 497 -22.66 -8.18 -10.92
C PHE A 497 -22.52 -9.70 -10.65
N CYS A 498 -23.66 -10.39 -10.52
CA CYS A 498 -23.70 -11.85 -10.46
C CYS A 498 -23.22 -12.48 -11.78
N ARG A 499 -22.93 -13.78 -11.75
CA ARG A 499 -22.65 -14.55 -12.96
C ARG A 499 -23.90 -14.63 -13.86
N GLU A 500 -23.68 -14.77 -15.15
CA GLU A 500 -24.75 -14.84 -16.16
C GLU A 500 -25.69 -16.03 -15.98
N ASP A 501 -25.18 -17.11 -15.37
CA ASP A 501 -25.98 -18.32 -15.08
C ASP A 501 -26.93 -18.17 -13.87
N GLN A 502 -26.85 -17.05 -13.15
CA GLN A 502 -27.70 -16.80 -11.99
C GLN A 502 -28.93 -15.99 -12.36
N LYS A 503 -30.12 -16.47 -11.90
CA LYS A 503 -31.38 -15.74 -12.08
C LYS A 503 -31.40 -14.48 -11.20
N ILE A 504 -31.74 -13.35 -11.80
CA ILE A 504 -31.86 -12.05 -11.15
C ILE A 504 -33.28 -11.51 -11.33
N PRO A 505 -33.84 -10.67 -10.42
CA PRO A 505 -35.12 -10.00 -10.58
C PRO A 505 -35.11 -9.04 -11.78
N GLU A 506 -36.23 -8.85 -12.42
CA GLU A 506 -36.40 -7.94 -13.58
C GLU A 506 -36.16 -6.46 -13.20
N THR A 507 -36.38 -6.11 -11.96
CA THR A 507 -36.14 -4.76 -11.40
C THR A 507 -34.64 -4.40 -11.27
N VAL A 508 -33.74 -5.37 -11.41
CA VAL A 508 -32.29 -5.20 -11.24
C VAL A 508 -31.61 -5.17 -12.60
N LEU A 509 -30.78 -4.13 -12.86
CA LEU A 509 -30.05 -4.00 -14.11
C LEU A 509 -28.99 -5.10 -14.25
N PRO A 510 -29.02 -5.95 -15.31
CA PRO A 510 -28.05 -7.01 -15.51
C PRO A 510 -26.65 -6.47 -15.82
N TRP A 511 -25.60 -7.19 -15.37
CA TRP A 511 -24.19 -6.84 -15.55
C TRP A 511 -23.81 -6.50 -17.00
N GLN A 512 -24.21 -7.36 -17.95
CA GLN A 512 -23.90 -7.15 -19.36
C GLN A 512 -24.51 -5.85 -19.90
N LYS A 513 -25.79 -5.61 -19.59
CA LYS A 513 -26.51 -4.40 -20.00
C LYS A 513 -25.88 -3.14 -19.38
N PHE A 514 -25.47 -3.24 -18.10
CA PHE A 514 -24.73 -2.15 -17.45
C PHE A 514 -23.43 -1.82 -18.20
N LEU A 515 -22.61 -2.82 -18.54
CA LEU A 515 -21.37 -2.60 -19.30
C LEU A 515 -21.63 -2.08 -20.73
N GLU A 516 -22.70 -2.56 -21.39
CA GLU A 516 -23.06 -2.12 -22.74
C GLU A 516 -23.41 -0.64 -22.79
N ASN A 517 -24.05 -0.09 -21.77
CA ASN A 517 -24.34 1.34 -21.67
C ASN A 517 -23.08 2.22 -21.75
N GLY A 518 -21.94 1.70 -21.34
CA GLY A 518 -20.66 2.42 -21.33
C GLY A 518 -19.75 2.17 -22.55
N LYS A 519 -20.03 1.17 -23.39
CA LYS A 519 -19.14 0.78 -24.51
C LYS A 519 -19.04 1.84 -25.62
N ASN A 520 -20.04 2.68 -25.79
CA ASN A 520 -20.11 3.67 -26.88
C ASN A 520 -19.32 4.95 -26.58
N SER A 521 -18.71 5.09 -25.43
CA SER A 521 -17.94 6.27 -25.04
C SER A 521 -16.45 6.13 -25.40
N LYS A 522 -15.91 7.06 -26.19
CA LYS A 522 -14.51 7.10 -26.61
C LYS A 522 -13.62 7.72 -25.50
N ILE A 523 -13.32 6.97 -24.43
CA ILE A 523 -12.27 7.38 -23.48
C ILE A 523 -10.96 6.70 -23.89
N ASN A 524 -9.90 7.49 -24.06
CA ASN A 524 -8.56 6.92 -24.25
C ASN A 524 -8.05 6.38 -22.90
N PRO A 525 -7.80 5.05 -22.78
CA PRO A 525 -7.33 4.44 -21.52
C PRO A 525 -6.01 5.02 -21.00
N GLU A 526 -5.16 5.54 -21.89
CA GLU A 526 -3.85 6.07 -21.51
C GLU A 526 -3.91 7.38 -20.71
N ASN A 527 -5.05 8.08 -20.73
CA ASN A 527 -5.22 9.40 -20.10
C ASN A 527 -6.29 9.39 -18.99
N ILE A 528 -6.65 8.22 -18.44
CA ILE A 528 -7.59 8.15 -17.33
C ILE A 528 -6.86 8.57 -16.04
N GLN A 529 -7.27 9.71 -15.50
CA GLN A 529 -6.87 10.22 -14.21
C GLN A 529 -8.13 10.47 -13.38
N ALA A 530 -8.16 9.98 -12.14
CA ALA A 530 -9.26 10.24 -11.22
C ALA A 530 -9.28 11.74 -10.86
N PRO A 531 -10.44 12.40 -10.89
CA PRO A 531 -10.54 13.85 -10.63
C PRO A 531 -10.56 14.16 -9.13
N VAL A 532 -9.56 13.64 -8.39
CA VAL A 532 -9.51 13.69 -6.92
C VAL A 532 -8.18 14.18 -6.37
N GLU A 533 -8.22 14.79 -5.20
CA GLU A 533 -7.06 15.04 -4.34
C GLU A 533 -6.86 13.85 -3.38
N PHE A 534 -5.64 13.68 -2.86
CA PHE A 534 -5.35 12.56 -1.94
C PHE A 534 -6.06 12.65 -0.58
N ASN A 535 -6.41 13.86 -0.15
CA ASN A 535 -7.15 14.10 1.09
C ASN A 535 -8.68 13.94 0.94
N GLU A 536 -9.19 13.68 -0.27
CA GLU A 536 -10.61 13.46 -0.50
C GLU A 536 -11.02 12.03 -0.16
N LEU A 537 -12.29 11.89 0.22
CA LEU A 537 -12.89 10.62 0.64
C LEU A 537 -12.87 9.60 -0.51
N ALA A 538 -12.36 8.41 -0.23
CA ALA A 538 -12.27 7.31 -1.20
C ALA A 538 -13.24 6.17 -0.87
N THR A 539 -13.38 5.81 0.41
CA THR A 539 -14.25 4.71 0.84
C THR A 539 -14.78 4.92 2.26
N ILE A 540 -15.94 4.34 2.53
CA ILE A 540 -16.55 4.30 3.86
C ILE A 540 -16.75 2.83 4.24
N ARG A 541 -16.21 2.42 5.40
CA ARG A 541 -16.31 1.05 5.92
C ARG A 541 -17.20 1.04 7.15
N TYR A 542 -18.41 0.43 7.02
CA TYR A 542 -19.31 0.34 8.16
C TYR A 542 -18.93 -0.80 9.09
N THR A 543 -18.88 -0.50 10.39
CA THR A 543 -18.68 -1.48 11.46
C THR A 543 -19.99 -1.75 12.15
N SER A 544 -20.25 -3.02 12.47
CA SER A 544 -21.34 -3.40 13.38
C SER A 544 -20.94 -2.99 14.80
N GLY A 545 -21.24 -1.74 15.17
CA GLY A 545 -20.90 -1.23 16.48
C GLY A 545 -21.54 -2.05 17.61
N THR A 546 -20.78 -2.28 18.70
CA THR A 546 -21.30 -2.88 19.96
C THR A 546 -22.44 -2.07 20.58
N THR A 547 -22.67 -0.84 20.11
CA THR A 547 -23.72 0.10 20.56
C THR A 547 -24.99 0.08 19.72
N GLY A 548 -25.13 -0.82 18.73
CA GLY A 548 -26.36 -1.08 17.98
C GLY A 548 -26.53 -0.33 16.65
N LYS A 549 -25.93 0.84 16.45
CA LYS A 549 -25.98 1.54 15.14
C LYS A 549 -24.64 1.41 14.41
N PRO A 550 -24.63 1.02 13.13
CA PRO A 550 -23.41 0.93 12.34
C PRO A 550 -22.73 2.31 12.21
N LYS A 551 -21.39 2.34 12.38
CA LYS A 551 -20.57 3.54 12.20
C LYS A 551 -19.77 3.44 10.90
N GLY A 552 -19.84 4.45 10.04
CA GLY A 552 -19.11 4.51 8.78
C GLY A 552 -17.72 5.13 8.96
N VAL A 553 -16.68 4.31 9.03
CA VAL A 553 -15.28 4.75 9.13
C VAL A 553 -14.82 5.27 7.77
N SER A 554 -14.32 6.51 7.73
CA SER A 554 -13.98 7.23 6.51
C SER A 554 -12.49 7.13 6.18
N PHE A 555 -12.15 6.75 4.95
CA PHE A 555 -10.78 6.73 4.44
C PHE A 555 -10.66 7.56 3.17
N ASN A 556 -9.64 8.40 3.11
CA ASN A 556 -9.29 9.15 1.92
C ASN A 556 -8.30 8.37 1.02
N HIS A 557 -8.01 8.89 -0.16
CA HIS A 557 -7.10 8.25 -1.11
C HIS A 557 -5.68 8.08 -0.54
N HIS A 558 -5.20 9.03 0.27
CA HIS A 558 -3.89 8.92 0.92
C HIS A 558 -3.79 7.71 1.86
N HIS A 559 -4.82 7.49 2.71
CA HIS A 559 -4.86 6.33 3.59
C HIS A 559 -4.73 5.03 2.79
N LEU A 560 -5.46 4.90 1.67
CA LEU A 560 -5.42 3.70 0.84
C LEU A 560 -4.04 3.48 0.21
N VAL A 561 -3.43 4.54 -0.34
CA VAL A 561 -2.08 4.48 -0.95
C VAL A 561 -1.05 4.09 0.09
N TRP A 562 -1.03 4.78 1.24
CA TRP A 562 -0.07 4.50 2.30
C TRP A 562 -0.18 3.06 2.82
N MET A 563 -1.41 2.58 3.09
CA MET A 563 -1.64 1.22 3.55
C MET A 563 -1.19 0.17 2.53
N ALA A 564 -1.51 0.37 1.25
CA ALA A 564 -1.13 -0.55 0.19
C ALA A 564 0.40 -0.60 0.00
N GLU A 565 1.06 0.56 0.00
CA GLU A 565 2.51 0.69 -0.16
C GLU A 565 3.25 0.11 1.05
N SER A 566 2.82 0.46 2.27
CA SER A 566 3.39 -0.06 3.51
C SER A 566 3.33 -1.58 3.55
N MET A 567 2.16 -2.17 3.28
CA MET A 567 1.98 -3.62 3.28
C MET A 567 2.87 -4.33 2.24
N ALA A 568 3.02 -3.74 1.05
CA ALA A 568 3.89 -4.28 0.00
C ALA A 568 5.39 -4.17 0.35
N SER A 569 5.77 -3.25 1.24
CA SER A 569 7.16 -3.04 1.68
C SER A 569 7.60 -3.95 2.83
N LEU A 570 6.66 -4.55 3.59
CA LEU A 570 6.96 -5.32 4.80
C LEU A 570 7.69 -6.67 4.58
N PRO A 571 7.42 -7.45 3.50
CA PRO A 571 8.11 -8.72 3.32
C PRO A 571 9.62 -8.53 3.17
N PRO A 572 10.45 -9.49 3.62
CA PRO A 572 11.89 -9.47 3.38
C PRO A 572 12.21 -9.28 1.91
N TRP A 573 13.35 -8.67 1.61
CA TRP A 573 13.76 -8.31 0.25
C TRP A 573 13.60 -9.46 -0.78
N LYS A 574 14.02 -10.67 -0.41
CA LYS A 574 13.92 -11.85 -1.28
C LYS A 574 12.46 -12.20 -1.62
N ASP A 575 11.60 -12.18 -0.61
CA ASP A 575 10.18 -12.55 -0.76
C ASP A 575 9.43 -11.47 -1.54
N ARG A 576 9.71 -10.18 -1.29
CA ARG A 576 9.13 -9.03 -1.98
C ARG A 576 9.39 -9.03 -3.49
N ASN A 577 10.58 -9.48 -3.91
CA ASN A 577 10.96 -9.56 -5.32
C ASN A 577 10.63 -10.90 -5.99
N SER A 578 9.93 -11.79 -5.29
CA SER A 578 9.40 -13.05 -5.83
C SER A 578 7.99 -12.84 -6.37
N ASP A 579 7.56 -13.73 -7.29
CA ASP A 579 6.20 -13.69 -7.84
C ASP A 579 5.15 -13.82 -6.74
N VAL A 580 4.20 -12.89 -6.72
CA VAL A 580 3.11 -12.85 -5.74
C VAL A 580 1.92 -13.68 -6.25
N ARG A 581 1.43 -14.59 -5.41
CA ARG A 581 0.14 -15.29 -5.58
C ARG A 581 -0.73 -14.94 -4.39
N TYR A 582 -1.81 -14.25 -4.65
CA TYR A 582 -2.75 -13.80 -3.64
C TYR A 582 -4.11 -14.46 -3.83
N LEU A 583 -4.70 -14.99 -2.76
CA LEU A 583 -6.07 -15.50 -2.73
C LEU A 583 -6.94 -14.53 -1.94
N SER A 584 -7.82 -13.84 -2.62
CA SER A 584 -8.84 -12.96 -2.07
C SER A 584 -10.06 -13.80 -1.68
N PHE A 585 -10.34 -13.91 -0.38
CA PHE A 585 -11.44 -14.75 0.14
C PHE A 585 -12.12 -14.19 1.39
N LEU A 586 -11.47 -13.26 2.11
CA LEU A 586 -12.11 -12.58 3.22
C LEU A 586 -13.16 -11.59 2.70
N PRO A 587 -14.14 -11.18 3.51
CA PRO A 587 -15.17 -10.24 3.06
C PRO A 587 -14.58 -8.90 2.59
N MET A 588 -14.97 -8.45 1.40
CA MET A 588 -14.44 -7.23 0.75
C MET A 588 -14.73 -5.93 1.50
N ASN A 589 -15.72 -5.89 2.36
CA ASN A 589 -15.99 -4.75 3.22
C ASN A 589 -15.08 -4.67 4.44
N HIS A 590 -14.45 -5.80 4.84
CA HIS A 590 -13.44 -5.81 5.89
C HIS A 590 -12.17 -5.10 5.41
N VAL A 591 -11.61 -4.22 6.24
CA VAL A 591 -10.43 -3.39 5.87
C VAL A 591 -9.21 -4.21 5.42
N VAL A 592 -9.03 -5.40 5.99
CA VAL A 592 -7.93 -6.30 5.62
C VAL A 592 -8.05 -6.77 4.16
N GLU A 593 -9.23 -7.20 3.72
CA GLU A 593 -9.43 -7.65 2.34
C GLU A 593 -9.65 -6.46 1.40
N GLY A 594 -10.63 -5.62 1.72
CA GLY A 594 -11.09 -4.58 0.83
C GLY A 594 -10.12 -3.40 0.66
N ILE A 595 -9.10 -3.28 1.51
CA ILE A 595 -8.04 -2.27 1.36
C ILE A 595 -6.69 -2.97 1.18
N LEU A 596 -6.22 -3.68 2.21
CA LEU A 596 -4.87 -4.26 2.19
C LEU A 596 -4.76 -5.36 1.13
N GLY A 597 -5.66 -6.34 1.14
CA GLY A 597 -5.65 -7.46 0.19
C GLY A 597 -5.92 -7.03 -1.25
N THR A 598 -6.87 -6.13 -1.44
CA THR A 598 -7.27 -5.66 -2.78
C THR A 598 -6.17 -4.84 -3.45
N PHE A 599 -5.50 -3.92 -2.75
CA PHE A 599 -4.63 -2.95 -3.41
C PHE A 599 -3.12 -3.19 -3.23
N SER A 600 -2.68 -3.78 -2.10
CA SER A 600 -1.23 -3.98 -1.83
C SER A 600 -0.50 -4.80 -2.88
N PRO A 601 -1.08 -5.87 -3.50
CA PRO A 601 -0.38 -6.62 -4.52
C PRO A 601 0.12 -5.76 -5.69
N TYR A 602 -0.59 -4.68 -6.03
CA TYR A 602 -0.22 -3.80 -7.16
C TYR A 602 1.00 -2.91 -6.86
N TYR A 603 1.42 -2.82 -5.61
CA TYR A 603 2.64 -2.12 -5.18
C TYR A 603 3.85 -3.05 -5.06
N ALA A 604 3.66 -4.38 -5.17
CA ALA A 604 4.77 -5.32 -5.17
C ALA A 604 5.59 -5.21 -6.45
N PRO A 605 6.93 -5.16 -6.37
CA PRO A 605 7.82 -5.07 -7.53
C PRO A 605 8.05 -6.45 -8.17
N ALA A 606 6.97 -7.19 -8.44
CA ALA A 606 6.97 -8.56 -8.93
C ALA A 606 5.77 -8.85 -9.84
N SER A 607 5.79 -9.98 -10.54
CA SER A 607 4.60 -10.49 -11.24
C SER A 607 3.53 -10.92 -10.23
N ILE A 608 2.26 -10.74 -10.58
CA ILE A 608 1.15 -10.96 -9.66
C ILE A 608 0.14 -11.94 -10.28
N LYS A 609 -0.34 -12.88 -9.46
CA LYS A 609 -1.51 -13.70 -9.77
C LYS A 609 -2.53 -13.52 -8.67
N ILE A 610 -3.68 -12.96 -8.99
CA ILE A 610 -4.77 -12.74 -8.05
C ILE A 610 -5.88 -13.74 -8.34
N TYR A 611 -6.31 -14.43 -7.29
CA TYR A 611 -7.40 -15.40 -7.30
C TYR A 611 -8.52 -14.89 -6.41
N PHE A 612 -9.71 -14.73 -6.96
CA PHE A 612 -10.91 -14.35 -6.21
C PHE A 612 -11.76 -15.58 -5.93
N LEU A 613 -11.99 -15.88 -4.66
CA LEU A 613 -12.81 -17.00 -4.23
C LEU A 613 -14.24 -16.55 -3.99
N GLU A 614 -15.16 -16.94 -4.85
CA GLU A 614 -16.58 -16.56 -4.74
C GLU A 614 -17.27 -17.22 -3.54
N ASN A 615 -16.93 -18.47 -3.22
CA ASN A 615 -17.55 -19.21 -2.13
C ASN A 615 -16.53 -19.60 -1.06
N PHE A 616 -16.70 -19.08 0.15
CA PHE A 616 -15.80 -19.38 1.28
C PHE A 616 -15.72 -20.86 1.61
N HIS A 617 -16.81 -21.63 1.43
CA HIS A 617 -16.82 -23.08 1.69
C HIS A 617 -15.82 -23.85 0.79
N ASP A 618 -15.47 -23.30 -0.35
CA ASP A 618 -14.49 -23.88 -1.28
C ASP A 618 -13.03 -23.57 -0.90
N LEU A 619 -12.77 -22.87 0.20
CA LEU A 619 -11.41 -22.46 0.60
C LEU A 619 -10.46 -23.66 0.72
N ALA A 620 -10.88 -24.72 1.40
CA ALA A 620 -10.06 -25.91 1.64
C ALA A 620 -9.65 -26.63 0.35
N ILE A 621 -10.54 -26.70 -0.65
CA ILE A 621 -10.27 -27.34 -1.95
C ILE A 621 -9.53 -26.41 -2.93
N SER A 622 -9.58 -25.12 -2.68
CA SER A 622 -8.94 -24.09 -3.53
C SER A 622 -7.49 -23.82 -3.15
N LEU A 623 -7.16 -23.80 -1.86
CA LEU A 623 -5.81 -23.52 -1.37
C LEU A 623 -4.72 -24.39 -2.01
N PRO A 624 -4.88 -25.75 -2.12
CA PRO A 624 -3.86 -26.61 -2.76
C PRO A 624 -3.65 -26.32 -4.24
N LYS A 625 -4.63 -25.70 -4.92
CA LYS A 625 -4.57 -25.34 -6.35
C LYS A 625 -3.93 -23.96 -6.53
N VAL A 626 -4.25 -23.00 -5.69
CA VAL A 626 -3.75 -21.62 -5.73
C VAL A 626 -2.33 -21.53 -5.22
N LYS A 627 -2.03 -22.16 -4.08
CA LYS A 627 -0.73 -22.11 -3.39
C LYS A 627 -0.26 -20.67 -3.17
N PRO A 628 -0.97 -19.88 -2.36
CA PRO A 628 -0.65 -18.48 -2.15
C PRO A 628 0.76 -18.30 -1.58
N THR A 629 1.37 -17.14 -1.84
CA THR A 629 2.70 -16.76 -1.30
C THR A 629 2.59 -15.93 -0.02
N ILE A 630 1.45 -15.27 0.18
CA ILE A 630 1.06 -14.57 1.41
C ILE A 630 -0.36 -15.04 1.73
N PHE A 631 -0.60 -15.37 2.98
CA PHE A 631 -1.92 -15.83 3.42
C PHE A 631 -2.29 -15.18 4.75
N PHE A 632 -3.35 -14.38 4.73
CA PHE A 632 -3.93 -13.77 5.92
C PHE A 632 -5.23 -14.50 6.27
N SER A 633 -5.39 -14.87 7.55
CA SER A 633 -6.65 -15.48 8.02
C SER A 633 -6.92 -15.16 9.49
N VAL A 634 -8.12 -15.53 9.93
CA VAL A 634 -8.55 -15.39 11.32
C VAL A 634 -8.02 -16.56 12.19
N PRO A 635 -7.93 -16.40 13.51
CA PRO A 635 -7.43 -17.45 14.40
C PRO A 635 -8.10 -18.82 14.24
N ARG A 636 -9.42 -18.85 14.09
CA ARG A 636 -10.21 -20.08 13.87
C ARG A 636 -9.75 -20.95 12.70
N PHE A 637 -9.25 -20.32 11.63
CA PHE A 637 -8.69 -21.09 10.52
C PHE A 637 -7.44 -21.89 10.95
N TYR A 638 -6.55 -21.24 11.68
CA TYR A 638 -5.32 -21.86 12.15
C TYR A 638 -5.59 -22.89 13.25
N GLU A 639 -6.53 -22.63 14.16
CA GLU A 639 -7.00 -23.59 15.17
C GLU A 639 -7.52 -24.86 14.51
N LYS A 640 -8.41 -24.73 13.51
CA LYS A 640 -8.95 -25.88 12.76
C LYS A 640 -7.85 -26.63 12.02
N LEU A 641 -6.93 -25.91 11.40
CA LEU A 641 -5.81 -26.50 10.68
C LEU A 641 -4.88 -27.26 11.64
N TRP A 642 -4.64 -26.73 12.84
CA TRP A 642 -3.86 -27.38 13.90
C TRP A 642 -4.56 -28.65 14.43
N LYS A 643 -5.86 -28.62 14.65
CA LYS A 643 -6.66 -29.81 15.02
C LYS A 643 -6.52 -30.92 13.98
N ILE A 644 -6.52 -30.60 12.69
CA ILE A 644 -6.29 -31.59 11.61
C ILE A 644 -4.87 -32.18 11.68
N LEU A 645 -3.85 -31.41 12.01
CA LEU A 645 -2.50 -31.93 12.19
C LEU A 645 -2.42 -32.87 13.39
N LYS A 646 -2.96 -32.44 14.55
CA LYS A 646 -3.00 -33.26 15.78
C LYS A 646 -3.73 -34.59 15.60
N SER A 647 -4.84 -34.61 14.89
CA SER A 647 -5.63 -35.81 14.61
C SER A 647 -5.04 -36.72 13.54
N SER A 648 -4.08 -36.25 12.75
CA SER A 648 -3.41 -37.05 11.75
C SER A 648 -2.44 -38.05 12.37
N PHE A 649 -2.38 -39.29 11.87
CA PHE A 649 -1.53 -40.37 12.42
C PHE A 649 -0.07 -39.91 12.62
N TRP A 650 0.57 -39.42 11.57
CA TRP A 650 1.96 -38.97 11.63
C TRP A 650 2.14 -37.64 12.39
N GLY A 651 1.18 -36.74 12.32
CA GLY A 651 1.22 -35.47 13.05
C GLY A 651 1.10 -35.68 14.54
N GLY A 652 0.10 -36.41 14.98
CA GLY A 652 -0.10 -36.77 16.40
C GLY A 652 1.09 -37.53 17.00
N HIS A 653 1.59 -38.55 16.29
CA HIS A 653 2.78 -39.33 16.74
C HIS A 653 4.02 -38.40 16.89
N CYS A 654 4.28 -37.55 15.91
CA CYS A 654 5.44 -36.65 15.95
C CYS A 654 5.37 -35.65 17.11
N LEU A 655 4.18 -35.13 17.43
CA LEU A 655 3.98 -34.22 18.56
C LEU A 655 4.30 -34.86 19.90
N HIS A 656 3.93 -36.12 20.08
CA HIS A 656 4.16 -36.89 21.32
C HIS A 656 5.53 -37.58 21.41
N MET A 657 6.33 -37.53 20.32
CA MET A 657 7.70 -38.11 20.34
C MET A 657 8.62 -37.29 21.26
N LYS A 658 9.47 -38.00 22.01
CA LYS A 658 10.59 -37.36 22.74
C LYS A 658 11.56 -36.71 21.78
N GLU A 659 12.19 -35.59 22.21
CA GLU A 659 13.23 -34.94 21.43
C GLU A 659 14.39 -35.90 21.15
N GLY A 660 14.84 -35.98 19.90
CA GLY A 660 15.89 -36.86 19.45
C GLY A 660 16.06 -36.88 17.94
N ILE A 661 17.06 -37.63 17.45
CA ILE A 661 17.43 -37.64 16.02
C ILE A 661 16.23 -37.99 15.12
N LEU A 662 15.39 -38.95 15.53
CA LEU A 662 14.24 -39.41 14.74
C LEU A 662 13.20 -38.27 14.58
N LYS A 663 12.89 -37.53 15.65
CA LYS A 663 11.98 -36.38 15.61
C LYS A 663 12.55 -35.25 14.73
N THR A 664 13.85 -35.02 14.86
CA THR A 664 14.55 -33.99 14.06
C THR A 664 14.47 -34.26 12.54
N ILE A 665 14.49 -35.53 12.12
CA ILE A 665 14.37 -35.95 10.72
C ILE A 665 12.90 -35.95 10.26
N LEU A 666 11.99 -36.47 11.07
CA LEU A 666 10.58 -36.67 10.69
C LEU A 666 9.79 -35.34 10.68
N LYS A 667 10.03 -34.44 11.62
CA LYS A 667 9.32 -33.16 11.77
C LYS A 667 9.34 -32.29 10.50
N PRO A 668 10.48 -32.04 9.81
CA PRO A 668 10.51 -31.30 8.57
C PRO A 668 9.74 -31.98 7.43
N LEU A 669 9.74 -33.32 7.36
CA LEU A 669 9.03 -34.09 6.32
C LEU A 669 7.51 -34.00 6.53
N ILE A 670 7.06 -34.18 7.76
CA ILE A 670 5.64 -34.06 8.13
C ILE A 670 5.16 -32.63 7.92
N LYS A 671 5.90 -31.63 8.39
CA LYS A 671 5.64 -30.22 8.13
C LYS A 671 5.44 -29.94 6.63
N ARG A 672 6.41 -30.39 5.81
CA ARG A 672 6.35 -30.16 4.35
C ARG A 672 5.13 -30.84 3.72
N SER A 673 4.82 -32.08 4.14
CA SER A 673 3.64 -32.81 3.66
C SER A 673 2.34 -32.11 4.09
N PHE A 674 2.24 -31.70 5.34
CA PHE A 674 1.09 -30.97 5.89
C PHE A 674 0.83 -29.65 5.16
N LEU A 675 1.84 -28.79 5.08
CA LEU A 675 1.71 -27.51 4.37
C LEU A 675 1.39 -27.68 2.88
N ARG A 676 1.91 -28.76 2.24
CA ARG A 676 1.56 -29.08 0.85
C ARG A 676 0.10 -29.49 0.70
N LYS A 677 -0.42 -30.32 1.61
CA LYS A 677 -1.84 -30.71 1.61
C LYS A 677 -2.75 -29.51 1.88
N ALA A 678 -2.36 -28.63 2.80
CA ALA A 678 -3.06 -27.38 3.07
C ALA A 678 -2.92 -26.32 1.96
N GLY A 679 -2.02 -26.53 0.97
CA GLY A 679 -1.75 -25.54 -0.10
C GLY A 679 -0.91 -24.35 0.35
N LEU A 680 -0.31 -24.39 1.53
CA LEU A 680 0.41 -23.28 2.17
C LEU A 680 1.94 -23.43 2.11
N ASN A 681 2.45 -24.43 1.39
CA ASN A 681 3.89 -24.71 1.29
C ASN A 681 4.72 -23.69 0.52
N HIS A 682 4.09 -22.72 -0.13
CA HIS A 682 4.73 -21.61 -0.82
C HIS A 682 4.55 -20.26 -0.10
N CYS A 683 3.81 -20.25 1.03
CA CYS A 683 3.64 -19.03 1.80
C CYS A 683 4.96 -18.61 2.46
N ALA A 684 5.41 -17.41 2.13
CA ALA A 684 6.49 -16.75 2.82
C ALA A 684 6.02 -16.16 4.17
N GLN A 685 4.74 -15.79 4.24
CA GLN A 685 4.11 -15.26 5.46
C GLN A 685 2.72 -15.85 5.66
N LEU A 686 2.52 -16.47 6.82
CA LEU A 686 1.21 -16.89 7.35
C LEU A 686 0.82 -15.86 8.41
N ILE A 687 -0.19 -15.04 8.13
CA ILE A 687 -0.59 -13.93 8.99
C ILE A 687 -1.90 -14.27 9.69
N VAL A 688 -1.96 -14.04 10.99
CA VAL A 688 -3.16 -14.15 11.81
C VAL A 688 -3.52 -12.79 12.39
N GLY A 689 -4.81 -12.44 12.41
CA GLY A 689 -5.28 -11.19 12.99
C GLY A 689 -6.79 -11.05 12.98
N SER A 690 -7.30 -9.85 13.17
CA SER A 690 -8.71 -9.49 13.26
C SER A 690 -9.45 -10.02 14.50
N ALA A 691 -8.83 -10.88 15.31
CA ALA A 691 -9.32 -11.36 16.59
C ALA A 691 -8.14 -11.80 17.46
N THR A 692 -8.36 -11.92 18.77
CA THR A 692 -7.36 -12.41 19.72
C THR A 692 -6.94 -13.82 19.38
N SER A 693 -5.63 -14.05 19.25
CA SER A 693 -5.03 -15.35 18.99
C SER A 693 -4.43 -15.92 20.26
N SER A 694 -4.62 -17.22 20.50
CA SER A 694 -3.95 -17.90 21.61
C SER A 694 -2.43 -17.91 21.37
N SER A 695 -1.67 -17.38 22.34
CA SER A 695 -0.20 -17.46 22.29
C SER A 695 0.28 -18.91 22.31
N GLN A 696 -0.46 -19.83 22.96
CA GLN A 696 -0.14 -21.25 22.96
C GLN A 696 -0.25 -21.86 21.56
N MET A 697 -1.30 -21.54 20.82
CA MET A 697 -1.45 -22.00 19.43
C MET A 697 -0.29 -21.53 18.56
N ILE A 698 0.11 -20.26 18.68
CA ILE A 698 1.25 -19.71 17.92
C ILE A 698 2.55 -20.40 18.30
N ASN A 699 2.78 -20.66 19.61
CA ASN A 699 3.91 -21.42 20.11
C ASN A 699 3.94 -22.84 19.55
N ASP A 700 2.80 -23.55 19.60
CA ASP A 700 2.69 -24.92 19.07
C ASP A 700 3.07 -24.99 17.58
N TYR A 701 2.61 -24.04 16.77
CA TYR A 701 3.01 -23.94 15.36
C TYR A 701 4.49 -23.65 15.20
N HIS A 702 5.03 -22.73 15.99
CA HIS A 702 6.45 -22.38 15.97
C HIS A 702 7.33 -23.56 16.38
N ASP A 703 6.97 -24.27 17.46
CA ASP A 703 7.65 -25.49 17.91
C ASP A 703 7.60 -26.60 16.85
N PHE A 704 6.54 -26.63 16.05
CA PHE A 704 6.48 -27.52 14.88
C PHE A 704 7.28 -26.98 13.67
N GLY A 705 7.87 -25.79 13.79
CA GLY A 705 8.69 -25.14 12.78
C GLY A 705 7.88 -24.39 11.73
N ILE A 706 6.64 -23.99 12.02
CA ILE A 706 5.77 -23.18 11.16
C ILE A 706 5.63 -21.80 11.81
N GLU A 707 6.16 -20.75 11.18
CA GLU A 707 6.00 -19.39 11.69
C GLU A 707 4.62 -18.83 11.35
N ILE A 708 3.89 -18.38 12.37
CA ILE A 708 2.67 -17.60 12.25
C ILE A 708 2.97 -16.18 12.74
N HIS A 709 2.57 -15.19 11.96
CA HIS A 709 2.83 -13.79 12.20
C HIS A 709 1.56 -13.09 12.68
N ASN A 710 1.53 -12.69 13.95
CA ASN A 710 0.39 -12.01 14.53
C ASN A 710 0.34 -10.54 14.08
N ALA A 711 -0.85 -10.03 13.76
CA ALA A 711 -1.11 -8.68 13.30
C ALA A 711 -2.19 -8.01 14.15
N TYR A 712 -2.02 -6.72 14.42
CA TYR A 712 -3.00 -5.93 15.15
C TYR A 712 -3.43 -4.71 14.34
N GLY A 713 -4.72 -4.44 14.43
CA GLY A 713 -5.37 -3.26 13.88
C GLY A 713 -6.87 -3.28 14.19
N LEU A 714 -7.49 -2.15 13.99
CA LEU A 714 -8.93 -1.93 14.16
C LEU A 714 -9.48 -1.27 12.89
N THR A 715 -10.78 -1.16 12.77
CA THR A 715 -11.35 -0.56 11.55
C THR A 715 -10.89 0.89 11.37
N GLU A 716 -10.76 1.64 12.46
CA GLU A 716 -10.30 3.04 12.49
C GLU A 716 -8.80 3.20 12.18
N ALA A 717 -8.01 2.12 12.34
CA ALA A 717 -6.60 2.02 11.98
C ALA A 717 -6.30 0.59 11.50
N PRO A 718 -6.51 0.27 10.21
CA PRO A 718 -6.61 -1.10 9.69
C PRO A 718 -5.40 -2.00 9.94
N LEU A 719 -4.22 -1.42 10.05
CA LEU A 719 -3.01 -2.13 10.41
C LEU A 719 -2.10 -1.20 11.21
N VAL A 720 -1.79 -1.59 12.44
CA VAL A 720 -0.97 -0.81 13.37
C VAL A 720 0.39 -1.48 13.58
N THR A 721 0.38 -2.80 13.86
CA THR A 721 1.59 -3.60 14.05
C THR A 721 1.50 -4.92 13.31
N LEU A 722 2.64 -5.52 13.01
CA LEU A 722 2.74 -6.82 12.37
C LEU A 722 4.03 -7.53 12.77
N ASN A 723 3.90 -8.76 13.28
CA ASN A 723 5.01 -9.70 13.31
C ASN A 723 5.36 -10.15 11.89
N ARG A 724 6.65 -10.30 11.59
CA ARG A 724 7.12 -10.62 10.24
C ARG A 724 8.34 -11.53 10.27
N LYS A 725 8.57 -12.22 9.19
CA LYS A 725 9.72 -13.11 9.05
C LYS A 725 11.03 -12.38 9.38
N GLY A 726 11.84 -12.99 10.25
CA GLY A 726 13.06 -12.40 10.79
C GLY A 726 12.86 -11.41 11.95
N LYS A 727 11.61 -11.01 12.23
CA LYS A 727 11.21 -10.13 13.35
C LYS A 727 9.90 -10.61 13.96
N ASN A 728 9.81 -11.92 14.24
CA ASN A 728 8.64 -12.55 14.82
C ASN A 728 8.88 -12.81 16.32
N LYS A 729 8.13 -12.11 17.18
CA LYS A 729 8.19 -12.26 18.64
C LYS A 729 6.88 -12.84 19.13
N ILE A 730 6.90 -14.09 19.54
CA ILE A 730 5.71 -14.77 20.04
C ILE A 730 5.23 -14.09 21.34
N GLY A 731 3.91 -14.03 21.53
CA GLY A 731 3.30 -13.28 22.63
C GLY A 731 3.10 -11.79 22.36
N THR A 732 3.60 -11.27 21.23
CA THR A 732 3.38 -9.89 20.78
C THR A 732 2.57 -9.86 19.48
N VAL A 733 2.06 -8.68 19.15
CA VAL A 733 1.44 -8.41 17.84
C VAL A 733 2.39 -7.66 16.89
N GLY A 734 3.68 -7.66 17.21
CA GLY A 734 4.76 -7.14 16.36
C GLY A 734 5.14 -5.69 16.60
N GLU A 735 6.03 -5.21 15.75
CA GLU A 735 6.52 -3.83 15.76
C GLU A 735 5.53 -2.91 15.04
N PRO A 736 5.48 -1.59 15.39
CA PRO A 736 4.72 -0.60 14.65
C PRO A 736 5.12 -0.57 13.16
N LEU A 737 4.14 -0.26 12.31
CA LEU A 737 4.42 0.00 10.89
C LEU A 737 5.25 1.28 10.72
N PRO A 738 5.91 1.46 9.57
CA PRO A 738 6.58 2.71 9.25
C PRO A 738 5.67 3.93 9.51
N GLU A 739 6.24 5.02 10.02
CA GLU A 739 5.53 6.27 10.37
C GLU A 739 4.42 6.13 11.43
N THR A 740 4.21 4.93 11.99
CA THR A 740 3.23 4.67 13.05
C THR A 740 3.88 4.84 14.42
N LYS A 741 3.26 5.65 15.26
CA LYS A 741 3.67 5.86 16.64
C LYS A 741 2.63 5.24 17.58
N ILE A 742 3.12 4.58 18.62
CA ILE A 742 2.29 3.96 19.65
C ILE A 742 2.77 4.46 21.01
N ARG A 743 1.83 4.76 21.89
CA ARG A 743 2.07 4.97 23.33
C ARG A 743 0.93 4.37 24.12
N THR A 744 1.12 4.19 25.42
CA THR A 744 0.04 3.86 26.37
C THR A 744 -0.26 5.07 27.23
N ASP A 745 -1.52 5.25 27.62
CA ASP A 745 -1.88 6.24 28.64
C ASP A 745 -1.73 5.67 30.05
N GLU A 746 -2.13 6.43 31.07
CA GLU A 746 -2.00 6.06 32.49
C GLU A 746 -2.81 4.80 32.86
N ASP A 747 -3.93 4.57 32.17
CA ASP A 747 -4.80 3.38 32.35
C ASP A 747 -4.29 2.18 31.56
N GLY A 748 -3.19 2.30 30.82
CA GLY A 748 -2.66 1.25 29.93
C GLY A 748 -3.41 1.12 28.60
N GLU A 749 -4.27 2.09 28.24
CA GLU A 749 -4.92 2.12 26.94
C GLU A 749 -3.91 2.44 25.83
N ILE A 750 -3.96 1.67 24.74
CA ILE A 750 -3.10 1.85 23.58
C ILE A 750 -3.58 3.05 22.76
N LEU A 751 -2.68 4.00 22.53
CA LEU A 751 -2.90 5.17 21.68
C LEU A 751 -2.06 5.06 20.42
N VAL A 752 -2.68 5.33 19.27
CA VAL A 752 -2.05 5.19 17.95
C VAL A 752 -2.10 6.51 17.17
N LYS A 753 -0.97 6.88 16.57
CA LYS A 753 -0.86 8.01 15.67
C LYS A 753 -0.09 7.59 14.42
N GLY A 754 -0.66 7.80 13.24
CA GLY A 754 -0.02 7.41 11.97
C GLY A 754 -0.90 7.68 10.76
N PRO A 755 -0.33 7.53 9.55
CA PRO A 755 -1.04 7.82 8.30
C PRO A 755 -2.24 6.90 8.01
N GLN A 756 -2.36 5.75 8.69
CA GLN A 756 -3.49 4.82 8.55
C GLN A 756 -4.70 5.20 9.39
N VAL A 757 -4.54 6.11 10.35
CA VAL A 757 -5.62 6.46 11.29
C VAL A 757 -6.69 7.27 10.56
N THR A 758 -7.95 6.81 10.62
CA THR A 758 -9.09 7.52 10.05
C THR A 758 -9.19 8.96 10.58
N ARG A 759 -9.73 9.86 9.76
CA ARG A 759 -10.04 11.23 10.19
C ARG A 759 -11.39 11.38 10.88
N GLY A 760 -12.25 10.36 10.82
CA GLY A 760 -13.55 10.43 11.44
C GLY A 760 -14.57 9.43 10.95
N TYR A 761 -15.77 9.51 11.51
CA TYR A 761 -16.93 8.78 11.04
C TYR A 761 -17.73 9.63 10.05
N PHE A 762 -18.31 8.97 9.06
CA PHE A 762 -19.11 9.64 8.03
C PHE A 762 -20.43 10.16 8.58
N LYS A 763 -20.67 11.47 8.46
CA LYS A 763 -21.93 12.16 8.82
C LYS A 763 -22.51 11.79 10.20
N THR A 764 -21.65 11.66 11.21
CA THR A 764 -22.09 11.47 12.59
C THR A 764 -21.48 12.55 13.49
N ASP A 765 -22.22 12.99 14.52
CA ASP A 765 -21.70 13.92 15.53
C ASP A 765 -20.67 13.28 16.47
N SER A 766 -20.55 11.95 16.45
CA SER A 766 -19.57 11.20 17.22
C SER A 766 -18.29 10.99 16.41
N ASN A 767 -17.21 11.64 16.78
CA ASN A 767 -15.89 11.36 16.23
C ASN A 767 -15.26 10.12 16.90
N PRO A 768 -14.29 9.45 16.23
CA PRO A 768 -13.42 8.50 16.91
C PRO A 768 -12.79 9.15 18.14
N PRO A 769 -12.55 8.40 19.21
CA PRO A 769 -11.98 8.97 20.43
C PRO A 769 -10.52 9.40 20.17
N MET A 770 -10.34 10.67 19.81
CA MET A 770 -9.06 11.29 19.53
C MET A 770 -8.64 12.22 20.66
N GLU A 771 -7.36 12.19 21.01
CA GLU A 771 -6.74 13.09 21.98
C GLU A 771 -5.39 13.57 21.43
N ASP A 772 -5.24 14.86 21.19
CA ASP A 772 -4.03 15.48 20.61
C ASP A 772 -3.50 14.81 19.32
N GLY A 773 -4.43 14.35 18.49
CA GLY A 773 -4.13 13.62 17.25
C GLY A 773 -3.74 12.16 17.45
N TRP A 774 -3.95 11.60 18.66
CA TRP A 774 -3.82 10.19 18.96
C TRP A 774 -5.19 9.51 19.01
N LEU A 775 -5.33 8.39 18.32
CA LEU A 775 -6.53 7.56 18.39
C LEU A 775 -6.47 6.71 19.67
N LYS A 776 -7.47 6.83 20.53
CA LYS A 776 -7.73 5.92 21.66
C LYS A 776 -8.36 4.65 21.12
N THR A 777 -7.64 3.53 21.20
CA THR A 777 -8.09 2.28 20.56
C THR A 777 -9.17 1.54 21.33
N GLY A 778 -9.27 1.79 22.62
CA GLY A 778 -10.08 1.00 23.56
C GLY A 778 -9.45 -0.35 23.89
N ASP A 779 -8.27 -0.67 23.35
CA ASP A 779 -7.50 -1.86 23.67
C ASP A 779 -6.41 -1.52 24.70
N LEU A 780 -6.12 -2.46 25.60
CA LEU A 780 -5.11 -2.32 26.66
C LEU A 780 -3.83 -3.07 26.27
N GLY A 781 -2.68 -2.55 26.68
CA GLY A 781 -1.41 -3.20 26.39
C GLY A 781 -0.20 -2.38 26.75
N TYR A 782 0.97 -2.82 26.30
CA TYR A 782 2.24 -2.12 26.53
C TYR A 782 3.24 -2.43 25.43
N LEU A 783 4.22 -1.55 25.28
CA LEU A 783 5.37 -1.78 24.43
C LEU A 783 6.48 -2.47 25.20
N THR A 784 7.06 -3.52 24.63
CA THR A 784 8.26 -4.17 25.20
C THR A 784 9.48 -3.24 25.06
N SER A 785 10.56 -3.51 25.80
CA SER A 785 11.83 -2.77 25.69
C SER A 785 12.41 -2.74 24.28
N GLU A 786 12.02 -3.70 23.43
CA GLU A 786 12.46 -3.81 22.04
C GLU A 786 11.44 -3.22 21.04
N GLY A 787 10.41 -2.53 21.53
CA GLY A 787 9.43 -1.80 20.72
C GLY A 787 8.32 -2.65 20.09
N SER A 788 8.13 -3.91 20.51
CA SER A 788 7.00 -4.75 20.08
C SER A 788 5.78 -4.52 20.97
N LEU A 789 4.57 -4.52 20.40
CA LEU A 789 3.32 -4.33 21.13
C LEU A 789 2.79 -5.63 21.70
N VAL A 790 2.39 -5.61 22.97
CA VAL A 790 1.64 -6.68 23.64
C VAL A 790 0.25 -6.16 23.95
N ILE A 791 -0.79 -6.90 23.57
CA ILE A 791 -2.19 -6.60 23.91
C ILE A 791 -2.58 -7.44 25.12
N THR A 792 -3.15 -6.81 26.14
CA THR A 792 -3.57 -7.45 27.39
C THR A 792 -5.08 -7.56 27.53
N GLY A 793 -5.86 -6.86 26.70
CA GLY A 793 -7.31 -6.95 26.72
C GLY A 793 -8.00 -5.78 26.04
N ARG A 794 -9.33 -5.70 26.23
CA ARG A 794 -10.16 -4.62 25.70
C ARG A 794 -10.92 -3.92 26.81
N LYS A 795 -10.71 -2.61 26.97
CA LYS A 795 -11.23 -1.79 28.09
C LYS A 795 -12.74 -1.97 28.32
N LYS A 796 -13.55 -2.04 27.25
CA LYS A 796 -15.01 -2.19 27.30
C LYS A 796 -15.50 -3.63 27.48
N GLU A 797 -14.63 -4.61 27.38
CA GLU A 797 -14.94 -6.03 27.44
C GLU A 797 -14.41 -6.71 28.72
N LEU A 798 -13.66 -5.95 29.55
CA LEU A 798 -13.22 -6.45 30.85
C LEU A 798 -14.42 -6.82 31.72
N ILE A 799 -14.32 -7.97 32.39
CA ILE A 799 -15.24 -8.38 33.45
C ILE A 799 -14.67 -7.89 34.78
N ILE A 800 -15.42 -7.06 35.49
CA ILE A 800 -15.06 -6.60 36.82
C ILE A 800 -15.84 -7.44 37.84
N ASN A 801 -15.13 -8.33 38.54
CA ASN A 801 -15.77 -9.16 39.56
C ASN A 801 -16.18 -8.37 40.81
N SER A 802 -16.91 -8.98 41.74
CA SER A 802 -17.40 -8.30 42.97
C SER A 802 -16.27 -7.83 43.87
N TYR A 803 -15.04 -8.27 43.68
CA TYR A 803 -13.84 -7.85 44.40
C TYR A 803 -13.08 -6.73 43.71
N GLY A 804 -13.64 -6.13 42.65
CA GLY A 804 -13.03 -5.05 41.88
C GLY A 804 -11.87 -5.48 40.97
N LYS A 805 -11.66 -6.76 40.75
CA LYS A 805 -10.60 -7.26 39.85
C LYS A 805 -11.08 -7.23 38.41
N SER A 806 -10.32 -6.56 37.57
CA SER A 806 -10.55 -6.54 36.11
C SER A 806 -9.92 -7.74 35.44
N ILE A 807 -10.70 -8.48 34.64
CA ILE A 807 -10.30 -9.73 33.99
C ILE A 807 -10.60 -9.64 32.50
N ASP A 808 -9.62 -9.97 31.65
CA ASP A 808 -9.82 -10.05 30.20
C ASP A 808 -10.49 -11.38 29.83
N PRO A 809 -11.77 -11.38 29.39
CA PRO A 809 -12.46 -12.61 29.03
C PRO A 809 -11.92 -13.23 27.74
N LEU A 810 -11.47 -12.42 26.79
CA LEU A 810 -11.09 -12.93 25.46
C LEU A 810 -9.90 -13.87 25.50
N ARG A 811 -8.93 -13.60 26.38
CA ARG A 811 -7.76 -14.45 26.58
C ARG A 811 -8.15 -15.82 27.12
N ILE A 812 -9.03 -15.85 28.12
CA ILE A 812 -9.47 -17.07 28.78
C ILE A 812 -10.42 -17.87 27.87
N GLU A 813 -11.33 -17.19 27.18
CA GLU A 813 -12.22 -17.82 26.19
C GLU A 813 -11.44 -18.46 25.03
N ALA A 814 -10.36 -17.84 24.58
CA ALA A 814 -9.49 -18.41 23.57
C ALA A 814 -8.84 -19.72 24.05
N LEU A 815 -8.43 -19.80 25.31
CA LEU A 815 -7.90 -21.03 25.92
C LEU A 815 -8.98 -22.12 26.02
N LEU A 816 -10.17 -21.76 26.50
CA LEU A 816 -11.26 -22.72 26.72
C LEU A 816 -11.83 -23.27 25.40
N ARG A 817 -11.77 -22.52 24.30
CA ARG A 817 -12.15 -23.03 22.96
C ARG A 817 -11.24 -24.15 22.44
N ASP A 818 -10.04 -24.28 22.99
CA ASP A 818 -9.15 -25.41 22.65
C ASP A 818 -9.61 -26.74 23.29
N THR A 819 -10.63 -26.71 24.15
CA THR A 819 -11.24 -27.93 24.74
C THR A 819 -11.91 -28.77 23.64
N PRO A 820 -11.62 -30.08 23.58
CA PRO A 820 -12.26 -30.96 22.60
C PRO A 820 -13.78 -31.02 22.73
N GLY A 821 -14.49 -30.80 21.61
CA GLY A 821 -15.95 -30.75 21.53
C GLY A 821 -16.58 -29.42 21.89
N VAL A 822 -15.79 -28.39 22.23
CA VAL A 822 -16.27 -27.03 22.44
C VAL A 822 -16.15 -26.22 21.15
N ASN A 823 -17.23 -25.57 20.73
CA ASN A 823 -17.33 -24.75 19.53
C ASN A 823 -17.18 -23.26 19.83
N GLU A 824 -17.82 -22.79 20.91
CA GLU A 824 -17.76 -21.40 21.33
C GLU A 824 -17.84 -21.28 22.86
N VAL A 825 -17.25 -20.21 23.37
CA VAL A 825 -17.18 -19.91 24.80
C VAL A 825 -17.52 -18.45 25.04
N MET A 826 -18.31 -18.16 26.05
CA MET A 826 -18.49 -16.81 26.56
C MET A 826 -18.35 -16.80 28.09
N LEU A 827 -17.38 -16.07 28.60
CA LEU A 827 -17.23 -15.85 30.04
C LEU A 827 -18.27 -14.87 30.58
N VAL A 828 -18.75 -15.15 31.75
CA VAL A 828 -19.67 -14.32 32.55
C VAL A 828 -19.14 -14.19 33.97
N GLY A 829 -19.40 -13.06 34.65
CA GLY A 829 -18.86 -12.82 36.01
C GLY A 829 -18.89 -11.36 36.42
N GLU A 830 -19.52 -10.47 35.63
CA GLU A 830 -19.65 -9.05 35.98
C GLU A 830 -20.35 -8.87 37.29
N GLY A 831 -19.69 -8.24 38.27
CA GLY A 831 -20.20 -8.03 39.65
C GLY A 831 -20.40 -9.34 40.44
N LYS A 832 -19.92 -10.50 39.95
CA LYS A 832 -20.06 -11.81 40.62
C LYS A 832 -18.78 -12.21 41.35
N PRO A 833 -18.83 -13.13 42.31
CA PRO A 833 -17.67 -13.48 43.14
C PRO A 833 -16.60 -14.30 42.39
N TYR A 834 -16.96 -14.96 41.28
CA TYR A 834 -16.07 -15.77 40.46
C TYR A 834 -16.53 -15.77 39.00
N LEU A 835 -15.63 -16.19 38.10
CA LEU A 835 -15.97 -16.37 36.68
C LEU A 835 -16.70 -17.69 36.46
N SER A 836 -17.65 -17.65 35.53
CA SER A 836 -18.33 -18.81 34.95
C SER A 836 -18.33 -18.71 33.44
N SER A 837 -18.59 -19.83 32.73
CA SER A 837 -18.65 -19.85 31.28
C SER A 837 -19.93 -20.44 30.72
N LEU A 838 -20.43 -19.81 29.65
CA LEU A 838 -21.40 -20.39 28.73
C LEU A 838 -20.62 -21.08 27.63
N LEU A 839 -20.93 -22.34 27.36
CA LEU A 839 -20.27 -23.17 26.36
C LEU A 839 -21.26 -23.62 25.30
N TRP A 840 -20.86 -23.60 24.05
CA TRP A 840 -21.56 -24.23 22.94
C TRP A 840 -20.68 -25.38 22.45
N ALA A 841 -21.24 -26.59 22.41
CA ALA A 841 -20.49 -27.80 22.14
C ALA A 841 -21.12 -28.62 21.00
N ASP A 842 -20.33 -29.51 20.40
CA ASP A 842 -20.79 -30.48 19.41
C ASP A 842 -21.87 -31.40 20.01
N SER A 843 -22.73 -31.99 19.18
CA SER A 843 -23.80 -32.90 19.64
C SER A 843 -23.31 -34.15 20.38
N ASP A 844 -22.05 -34.55 20.16
CA ASP A 844 -21.40 -35.72 20.73
C ASP A 844 -20.37 -35.38 21.84
N TYR A 845 -20.51 -34.18 22.45
CA TYR A 845 -19.60 -33.72 23.50
C TYR A 845 -19.59 -34.68 24.74
N ASN A 846 -18.44 -34.70 25.43
CA ASN A 846 -18.29 -35.45 26.67
C ASN A 846 -18.07 -34.46 27.83
N PRO A 847 -19.01 -34.34 28.80
CA PRO A 847 -18.91 -33.42 29.93
C PRO A 847 -17.71 -33.62 30.81
N GLU A 848 -17.29 -34.91 31.06
CA GLU A 848 -16.14 -35.24 31.91
C GLU A 848 -14.83 -34.76 31.26
N LYS A 849 -14.69 -34.92 29.94
CA LYS A 849 -13.53 -34.39 29.20
C LYS A 849 -13.48 -32.87 29.23
N ILE A 850 -14.63 -32.20 29.11
CA ILE A 850 -14.71 -30.75 29.20
C ILE A 850 -14.30 -30.30 30.58
N SER A 851 -14.84 -30.90 31.65
CA SER A 851 -14.47 -30.61 33.04
C SER A 851 -12.97 -30.78 33.27
N LYS A 852 -12.41 -31.92 32.84
CA LYS A 852 -10.98 -32.18 32.97
C LYS A 852 -10.12 -31.10 32.26
N SER A 853 -10.50 -30.70 31.05
CA SER A 853 -9.77 -29.66 30.32
C SER A 853 -9.87 -28.31 31.02
N ILE A 854 -11.04 -27.94 31.52
CA ILE A 854 -11.21 -26.67 32.26
C ILE A 854 -10.34 -26.64 33.50
N ASN A 855 -10.29 -27.76 34.25
CA ASN A 855 -9.45 -27.88 35.45
C ASN A 855 -7.95 -27.80 35.10
N GLU A 856 -7.53 -28.41 33.99
CA GLU A 856 -6.16 -28.30 33.49
C GLU A 856 -5.80 -26.85 33.15
N PHE A 857 -6.70 -26.11 32.49
CA PHE A 857 -6.50 -24.69 32.21
C PHE A 857 -6.50 -23.84 33.48
N ASN A 858 -7.38 -24.08 34.44
CA ASN A 858 -7.44 -23.37 35.70
C ASN A 858 -6.12 -23.45 36.48
N ASN A 859 -5.36 -24.56 36.39
CA ASN A 859 -4.04 -24.70 37.02
C ASN A 859 -2.99 -23.68 36.50
N HIS A 860 -3.23 -23.09 35.31
CA HIS A 860 -2.35 -22.10 34.68
C HIS A 860 -2.89 -20.68 34.82
N LEU A 861 -4.06 -20.49 35.45
CA LEU A 861 -4.71 -19.18 35.63
C LEU A 861 -4.56 -18.70 37.07
N SER A 862 -4.48 -17.38 37.26
CA SER A 862 -4.54 -16.78 38.59
C SER A 862 -5.92 -17.05 39.23
N HIS A 863 -6.01 -17.14 40.55
CA HIS A 863 -7.25 -17.49 41.25
C HIS A 863 -8.49 -16.65 40.80
N PRO A 864 -8.40 -15.33 40.59
CA PRO A 864 -9.55 -14.56 40.08
C PRO A 864 -9.94 -14.86 38.64
N GLU A 865 -9.04 -15.42 37.84
CA GLU A 865 -9.23 -15.77 36.42
C GLU A 865 -9.76 -17.20 36.21
N GLN A 866 -9.77 -18.00 37.25
CA GLN A 866 -10.25 -19.40 37.19
C GLN A 866 -11.76 -19.45 36.95
N VAL A 867 -12.17 -20.35 36.05
CA VAL A 867 -13.58 -20.62 35.74
C VAL A 867 -14.08 -21.66 36.70
N LYS A 868 -14.90 -21.25 37.68
CA LYS A 868 -15.39 -22.12 38.75
C LYS A 868 -16.64 -22.92 38.37
N LYS A 869 -17.46 -22.41 37.45
CA LYS A 869 -18.65 -23.09 36.96
C LYS A 869 -18.82 -22.89 35.47
N TRP A 870 -19.49 -23.84 34.81
CA TRP A 870 -19.80 -23.74 33.39
C TRP A 870 -21.13 -24.41 33.05
N VAL A 871 -21.74 -24.00 31.97
CA VAL A 871 -22.99 -24.58 31.46
C VAL A 871 -22.89 -24.75 29.93
N ILE A 872 -23.39 -25.89 29.43
CA ILE A 872 -23.49 -26.15 28.00
C ILE A 872 -24.86 -25.77 27.51
N LEU A 873 -24.89 -25.00 26.45
CA LEU A 873 -26.09 -24.55 25.75
C LEU A 873 -26.24 -25.32 24.43
N SER A 874 -27.45 -25.79 24.14
CA SER A 874 -27.77 -26.58 22.94
C SER A 874 -28.21 -25.75 21.75
N ASP A 875 -28.56 -24.49 21.97
CA ASP A 875 -29.01 -23.59 20.88
C ASP A 875 -27.85 -23.15 20.01
N ASP A 876 -28.06 -23.07 18.69
CA ASP A 876 -27.06 -22.54 17.78
C ASP A 876 -27.03 -21.00 17.83
N LEU A 877 -25.82 -20.46 17.88
CA LEU A 877 -25.59 -19.02 17.72
C LEU A 877 -25.74 -18.63 16.26
N SER A 878 -26.50 -17.57 15.98
CA SER A 878 -26.76 -17.14 14.61
C SER A 878 -26.71 -15.61 14.42
N ILE A 879 -26.44 -15.20 13.19
CA ILE A 879 -26.52 -13.79 12.81
C ILE A 879 -27.97 -13.33 12.82
N ASN A 880 -28.89 -14.17 12.35
CA ASN A 880 -30.32 -13.86 12.28
C ASN A 880 -30.97 -13.79 13.67
N GLY A 881 -30.53 -14.61 14.63
CA GLY A 881 -30.94 -14.55 16.03
C GLY A 881 -30.38 -13.33 16.79
N GLY A 882 -29.40 -12.66 16.18
CA GLY A 882 -28.82 -11.45 16.73
C GLY A 882 -27.62 -11.69 17.67
N GLU A 883 -27.26 -12.95 17.98
CA GLU A 883 -26.15 -13.29 18.89
C GLU A 883 -24.79 -13.06 18.28
N LEU A 884 -24.72 -13.16 16.94
CA LEU A 884 -23.47 -12.94 16.20
C LEU A 884 -23.51 -11.64 15.39
N THR A 885 -22.36 -11.03 15.25
CA THR A 885 -22.16 -9.98 14.24
C THR A 885 -22.04 -10.61 12.85
N ALA A 886 -22.13 -9.79 11.78
CA ALA A 886 -21.86 -10.23 10.41
C ALA A 886 -20.47 -10.89 10.21
N ASN A 887 -19.52 -10.63 11.12
CA ASN A 887 -18.17 -11.22 11.17
C ASN A 887 -18.08 -12.44 12.11
N MET A 888 -19.22 -13.01 12.51
CA MET A 888 -19.26 -14.16 13.44
C MET A 888 -18.67 -13.89 14.82
N LYS A 889 -18.63 -12.63 15.29
CA LYS A 889 -18.23 -12.27 16.67
C LYS A 889 -19.43 -12.27 17.59
N LEU A 890 -19.23 -12.69 18.85
CA LEU A 890 -20.26 -12.71 19.88
C LEU A 890 -20.74 -11.27 20.21
N LYS A 891 -22.04 -11.06 20.21
CA LYS A 891 -22.68 -9.86 20.75
C LYS A 891 -23.02 -10.11 22.24
N ARG A 892 -22.00 -9.98 23.12
CA ARG A 892 -22.08 -10.30 24.55
C ARG A 892 -23.34 -9.78 25.22
N LYS A 893 -23.70 -8.51 25.01
CA LYS A 893 -24.89 -7.90 25.61
C LYS A 893 -26.19 -8.61 25.25
N ILE A 894 -26.33 -9.06 24.00
CA ILE A 894 -27.50 -9.78 23.51
C ILE A 894 -27.55 -11.17 24.12
N ILE A 895 -26.42 -11.88 24.11
CA ILE A 895 -26.28 -13.22 24.68
C ILE A 895 -26.54 -13.17 26.20
N THR A 896 -25.94 -12.23 26.92
CA THR A 896 -26.17 -12.05 28.35
C THR A 896 -27.65 -11.83 28.65
N LYS A 897 -28.34 -10.96 27.87
CA LYS A 897 -29.78 -10.72 28.04
C LYS A 897 -30.61 -11.96 27.73
N ARG A 898 -30.29 -12.71 26.67
CA ARG A 898 -31.01 -13.92 26.28
C ARG A 898 -30.91 -15.02 27.32
N TYR A 899 -29.68 -15.21 27.87
CA TYR A 899 -29.41 -16.27 28.86
C TYR A 899 -29.31 -15.77 30.29
N GLN A 900 -29.89 -14.58 30.61
CA GLN A 900 -29.79 -13.97 31.93
C GLN A 900 -30.26 -14.94 33.05
N ASN A 901 -31.36 -15.65 32.85
CA ASN A 901 -31.88 -16.60 33.82
C ASN A 901 -30.92 -17.80 34.06
N VAL A 902 -30.25 -18.24 33.01
CA VAL A 902 -29.24 -19.31 33.10
C VAL A 902 -28.01 -18.79 33.85
N ILE A 903 -27.53 -17.60 33.52
CA ILE A 903 -26.40 -16.96 34.18
C ILE A 903 -26.68 -16.80 35.67
N ASP A 904 -27.84 -16.26 36.04
CA ASP A 904 -28.20 -16.08 37.45
C ASP A 904 -28.29 -17.40 38.20
N SER A 905 -28.79 -18.48 37.56
CA SER A 905 -28.86 -19.80 38.15
C SER A 905 -27.50 -20.41 38.49
N ILE A 906 -26.44 -20.10 37.73
CA ILE A 906 -25.07 -20.58 37.98
C ILE A 906 -24.55 -20.11 39.33
N TYR A 907 -24.96 -18.93 39.80
CA TYR A 907 -24.49 -18.32 41.06
C TYR A 907 -25.37 -18.60 42.27
N ILE A 908 -26.47 -19.39 42.15
CA ILE A 908 -27.35 -19.75 43.25
C ILE A 908 -26.81 -21.06 43.90
N LYS A 909 -26.86 -21.13 45.27
CA LYS A 909 -26.33 -22.31 46.03
C LYS A 909 -27.09 -23.64 45.78
N ASN A 910 -28.35 -23.62 45.27
CA ASN A 910 -29.15 -24.80 44.89
C ASN A 910 -29.92 -24.58 43.59
N PRO A 911 -29.32 -24.90 42.43
CA PRO A 911 -29.91 -24.59 41.12
C PRO A 911 -31.16 -25.41 40.77
N ASN A 912 -31.37 -26.57 41.40
CA ASN A 912 -32.44 -27.51 41.03
C ASN A 912 -33.88 -27.06 41.31
N ASN A 913 -34.10 -25.96 42.07
CA ASN A 913 -35.44 -25.48 42.44
C ASN A 913 -35.97 -24.29 41.65
N TYR A 914 -35.22 -23.69 40.72
CA TYR A 914 -35.58 -22.43 40.08
C TYR A 914 -35.67 -22.43 38.55
N LEU A 915 -35.35 -23.55 37.88
CA LEU A 915 -35.41 -23.61 36.42
C LEU A 915 -36.78 -24.12 35.93
N LYS A 916 -37.64 -23.19 35.52
CA LYS A 916 -38.59 -23.50 34.47
C LYS A 916 -37.79 -23.73 33.19
N LYS A 917 -37.61 -25.02 32.80
CA LYS A 917 -36.91 -25.41 31.57
C LYS A 917 -37.57 -24.71 30.41
N PRO A 918 -36.87 -23.93 29.61
CA PRO A 918 -37.32 -23.71 28.20
C PRO A 918 -37.32 -25.09 27.54
N GLU A 919 -38.35 -25.41 26.75
CA GLU A 919 -38.65 -26.78 26.26
C GLU A 919 -37.58 -27.47 25.44
N ASN A 920 -36.42 -26.84 25.16
CA ASN A 920 -35.33 -27.33 24.30
C ASN A 920 -33.91 -27.12 24.83
N LEU A 921 -33.67 -26.86 26.13
CA LEU A 921 -32.31 -26.58 26.65
C LEU A 921 -31.82 -27.75 27.50
N ILE A 922 -30.76 -28.43 27.08
CA ILE A 922 -30.02 -29.41 27.86
C ILE A 922 -28.95 -28.66 28.61
N LEU A 923 -29.09 -28.56 29.94
CA LEU A 923 -28.13 -27.84 30.80
C LEU A 923 -27.30 -28.92 31.56
N HIS A 924 -25.99 -28.93 31.31
CA HIS A 924 -25.05 -29.67 32.16
C HIS A 924 -24.25 -28.66 32.97
N PHE A 925 -24.30 -28.81 34.31
CA PHE A 925 -23.52 -27.99 35.24
C PHE A 925 -22.30 -28.82 35.71
N GLY A 926 -21.10 -28.31 35.45
CA GLY A 926 -19.87 -28.79 36.06
C GLY A 926 -19.53 -27.93 37.29
N HIS A 927 -19.14 -28.57 38.37
CA HIS A 927 -18.66 -27.92 39.58
C HIS A 927 -17.22 -28.34 39.88
N GLU A 928 -16.36 -27.43 40.28
CA GLU A 928 -15.25 -27.75 41.16
C GLU A 928 -15.80 -27.75 42.59
N GLU A 929 -15.49 -28.79 43.40
CA GLU A 929 -15.78 -28.75 44.83
C GLU A 929 -15.08 -27.52 45.41
N ALA A 930 -15.87 -26.54 45.84
CA ALA A 930 -15.33 -25.37 46.46
C ALA A 930 -14.77 -25.75 47.81
N ASP A 931 -13.47 -25.77 47.93
CA ASP A 931 -12.83 -25.70 49.27
C ASP A 931 -13.21 -24.31 49.84
N ASP A 932 -14.17 -24.28 50.76
CA ASP A 932 -14.62 -23.12 51.51
C ASP A 932 -13.52 -22.69 52.50
N GLY A 933 -12.33 -22.44 52.02
CA GLY A 933 -11.22 -21.84 52.74
C GLY A 933 -11.29 -20.32 52.58
N ILE A 934 -11.69 -19.63 53.64
CA ILE A 934 -11.78 -18.19 53.91
C ILE A 934 -10.69 -17.37 53.23
#